data_941ada39bdf6df4f56e7def50ab6ae33
#
_entry.id   941ada39bdf6df4f56e7def50ab6ae33
#
_cell.length_a   1.000
_cell.length_b   1.000
_cell.length_c   1.000
_cell.angle_alpha   90.00
_cell.angle_beta   90.00
_cell.angle_gamma   90.00
#
_symmetry.space_group_name_H-M   'P 1'
#
loop_
_entity.id
_entity.type
_entity.pdbx_description
1 polymer ?
#
loop_
_entity_poly.entity_id
_entity_poly.type
_entity_poly.pdbx_seq_one_letter_code
_entity_poly.pdbx_strand_id
1 'polypeptide(L)'
;MPAFAAGADKPWLDAARSPQERAKLVVAAMTDDEKLRLLQGDTELDANGTGVNACVGHISGIARLGLPGLCMGDGPAGVGNGMKGVTQFPAPLMGAATFDRTLMTDYGKALGAEHAGKGRNVVLAPTINIIRTPKWGRAAETLSEDPFLTAQLGTAITAGIQSLGLIATPKHFAANNQEWLRLGDGPSYEAVDAVIPERALREIYYPAFEAVVKTAKAGSIMCAYNRVNGHYACENPETLGHLKDWGFDGFVVADWYFAHRSTVASVKSGLDISMPGGVSPFGFAEFYGAKELKAARARGEITQGDIDGMVSRIVTPMFRLGLVDKPLPGSATADVRSPAHLVLSEKIAEEGTVLLRNERGVLPLLPGKLASVAVIGDDAGANVQTSERYGGFVKTEDIGTLKTPLDAIKAALGPDTSVTYARGTQGILPLPAMPAAAFQNLTASYYASPDWTGKPVAVRKEAQVDYAEAGPKAGVTGLPALWSARWTASFVPAKSGVYRFSLNGGGEIALNIDGKRVAYVPKQSFRLATHGTVQLEAGKRVSLDLAYSNAPTLSANELRLGWEAPDSTLIDEAVAAAKKAKVAVVFVADHVSEGADRTDLKLPGDQDALIEAVAAANPNTVVVLHTVGPVLMPWRDKVAGILAAWYPGEQAADSIAALLTGKANPSGKLPLTFPADEVNGPADQPARYPGIGTTARYDEGILVGYRWYDAKGIAPLYPFGHGLSYTTFGYDKLTVAKGKQGWTVTAKVRNTGKVAGDEVAQLYVSMPAAAGEPPRQLKGFARVSLQPGKSATVEFPLDTRALSYWDETAKDWRMAKGTYRVQVGSSSRDLPLGKDFDPAR
;
A
#
# COMPACT_ATOMS: atom_id res chain seq x y z
N MET A 1 37.28 -16.08 10.46
CA MET A 1 37.89 -16.34 9.15
C MET A 1 38.98 -15.29 8.92
N PRO A 2 40.16 -15.65 8.41
CA PRO A 2 41.23 -14.67 8.23
C PRO A 2 40.83 -13.59 7.24
N ALA A 3 41.16 -12.33 7.57
CA ALA A 3 41.08 -11.21 6.66
C ALA A 3 41.94 -11.52 5.42
N PHE A 4 41.29 -11.55 4.25
CA PHE A 4 42.01 -11.67 2.98
C PHE A 4 42.89 -10.43 2.83
N ALA A 5 44.21 -10.60 2.80
CA ALA A 5 45.14 -9.57 2.42
C ALA A 5 44.75 -9.04 1.02
N ALA A 6 44.62 -7.71 0.87
CA ALA A 6 44.41 -7.05 -0.41
C ALA A 6 45.57 -7.42 -1.35
N GLY A 7 45.37 -8.44 -2.21
CA GLY A 7 46.35 -8.87 -3.19
C GLY A 7 46.41 -7.85 -4.33
N ALA A 8 47.59 -7.61 -4.85
CA ALA A 8 47.86 -6.72 -5.99
C ALA A 8 46.99 -6.98 -7.24
N ASP A 9 46.30 -8.10 -7.29
CA ASP A 9 45.49 -8.56 -8.41
C ASP A 9 43.99 -8.08 -8.38
N LYS A 10 43.52 -7.46 -7.30
CA LYS A 10 42.10 -7.01 -7.15
C LYS A 10 41.98 -5.56 -6.68
N PRO A 11 42.35 -4.60 -7.53
CA PRO A 11 42.44 -3.20 -7.12
C PRO A 11 41.07 -2.59 -6.76
N TRP A 12 39.95 -3.22 -7.15
CA TRP A 12 38.58 -2.82 -6.77
C TRP A 12 38.22 -3.14 -5.31
N LEU A 13 39.03 -3.96 -4.61
CA LEU A 13 38.86 -4.23 -3.18
C LEU A 13 39.53 -3.17 -2.30
N ASP A 14 40.28 -2.22 -2.88
CA ASP A 14 40.85 -1.09 -2.17
C ASP A 14 39.75 -0.09 -1.76
N ALA A 15 39.39 -0.08 -0.47
CA ALA A 15 38.36 0.78 0.09
C ALA A 15 38.72 2.29 0.08
N ALA A 16 40.00 2.65 -0.20
CA ALA A 16 40.40 4.05 -0.37
C ALA A 16 39.93 4.64 -1.72
N ARG A 17 39.58 3.81 -2.70
CA ARG A 17 39.05 4.24 -3.99
C ARG A 17 37.58 4.57 -3.90
N SER A 18 37.13 5.50 -4.74
CA SER A 18 35.71 5.81 -4.87
C SER A 18 34.89 4.60 -5.35
N PRO A 19 33.63 4.47 -4.97
CA PRO A 19 32.74 3.40 -5.47
C PRO A 19 32.70 3.31 -7.00
N GLN A 20 32.73 4.43 -7.69
CA GLN A 20 32.70 4.51 -9.15
C GLN A 20 34.01 3.99 -9.77
N GLU A 21 35.19 4.31 -9.18
CA GLU A 21 36.47 3.75 -9.61
C GLU A 21 36.55 2.25 -9.38
N ARG A 22 36.06 1.77 -8.22
CA ARG A 22 35.98 0.35 -7.90
C ARG A 22 35.08 -0.39 -8.88
N ALA A 23 33.92 0.17 -9.19
CA ALA A 23 32.97 -0.35 -10.19
C ALA A 23 33.64 -0.48 -11.58
N LYS A 24 34.30 0.57 -12.05
CA LYS A 24 35.01 0.56 -13.34
C LYS A 24 36.08 -0.53 -13.39
N LEU A 25 36.85 -0.70 -12.33
CA LEU A 25 37.93 -1.70 -12.25
C LEU A 25 37.37 -3.13 -12.25
N VAL A 26 36.31 -3.40 -11.48
CA VAL A 26 35.74 -4.74 -11.41
C VAL A 26 35.02 -5.11 -12.72
N VAL A 27 34.29 -4.17 -13.35
CA VAL A 27 33.66 -4.38 -14.65
C VAL A 27 34.67 -4.72 -15.74
N ALA A 28 35.83 -4.05 -15.73
CA ALA A 28 36.91 -4.37 -16.66
C ALA A 28 37.56 -5.76 -16.42
N ALA A 29 37.47 -6.28 -15.19
CA ALA A 29 37.98 -7.60 -14.82
C ALA A 29 36.96 -8.74 -15.07
N MET A 30 35.68 -8.43 -15.35
CA MET A 30 34.66 -9.41 -15.62
C MET A 30 34.76 -10.00 -17.03
N THR A 31 34.47 -11.29 -17.16
CA THR A 31 34.18 -11.92 -18.45
C THR A 31 32.80 -11.48 -18.96
N ASP A 32 32.54 -11.68 -20.25
CA ASP A 32 31.24 -11.35 -20.85
C ASP A 32 30.09 -12.12 -20.18
N ASP A 33 30.26 -13.40 -19.91
CA ASP A 33 29.26 -14.24 -19.26
C ASP A 33 29.00 -13.81 -17.79
N GLU A 34 30.01 -13.34 -17.07
CA GLU A 34 29.84 -12.79 -15.73
C GLU A 34 29.03 -11.48 -15.74
N LYS A 35 29.25 -10.63 -16.74
CA LYS A 35 28.48 -9.39 -16.94
C LYS A 35 27.02 -9.70 -17.23
N LEU A 36 26.76 -10.57 -18.20
CA LEU A 36 25.39 -10.92 -18.63
C LEU A 36 24.59 -11.60 -17.51
N ARG A 37 25.24 -12.40 -16.64
CA ARG A 37 24.58 -13.04 -15.50
C ARG A 37 24.09 -12.05 -14.46
N LEU A 38 24.71 -10.87 -14.32
CA LEU A 38 24.26 -9.85 -13.38
C LEU A 38 22.99 -9.11 -13.85
N LEU A 39 22.58 -9.25 -15.14
CA LEU A 39 21.51 -8.46 -15.73
C LEU A 39 20.12 -9.11 -15.59
N GLN A 40 20.05 -10.31 -15.05
CA GLN A 40 18.78 -10.99 -14.76
C GLN A 40 18.91 -11.85 -13.50
N GLY A 41 17.76 -12.14 -12.88
CA GLY A 41 17.68 -13.03 -11.75
C GLY A 41 18.04 -14.47 -12.12
N ASP A 42 18.53 -15.22 -11.16
CA ASP A 42 18.73 -16.67 -11.29
C ASP A 42 17.36 -17.37 -11.27
N THR A 43 17.18 -18.34 -12.17
CA THR A 43 15.91 -19.05 -12.35
C THR A 43 15.60 -20.08 -11.27
N GLU A 44 16.50 -20.29 -10.31
CA GLU A 44 16.30 -21.26 -9.23
C GLU A 44 15.33 -20.72 -8.19
N LEU A 45 14.05 -21.05 -8.37
CA LEU A 45 13.03 -20.94 -7.36
C LEU A 45 13.01 -22.24 -6.53
N ASP A 46 12.84 -22.15 -5.22
CA ASP A 46 12.55 -23.34 -4.42
C ASP A 46 11.16 -23.93 -4.76
N ALA A 47 10.82 -25.08 -4.16
CA ALA A 47 9.54 -25.75 -4.38
C ALA A 47 8.29 -24.87 -4.04
N ASN A 48 8.49 -23.77 -3.30
CA ASN A 48 7.44 -22.81 -2.92
C ASN A 48 7.47 -21.54 -3.78
N GLY A 49 8.34 -21.43 -4.79
CA GLY A 49 8.50 -20.25 -5.63
C GLY A 49 9.18 -19.07 -4.93
N THR A 50 9.86 -19.30 -3.81
CA THR A 50 10.45 -18.26 -2.97
C THR A 50 11.96 -18.04 -3.24
N GLY A 51 12.52 -18.70 -4.22
CA GLY A 51 13.92 -18.53 -4.63
C GLY A 51 14.97 -19.13 -3.67
N VAL A 52 16.20 -19.15 -4.12
CA VAL A 52 17.34 -19.64 -3.32
C VAL A 52 17.49 -18.81 -2.04
N ASN A 53 17.56 -19.45 -0.90
CA ASN A 53 17.70 -18.83 0.43
C ASN A 53 16.57 -17.87 0.81
N ALA A 54 15.33 -18.12 0.35
CA ALA A 54 14.18 -17.28 0.64
C ALA A 54 14.28 -15.83 0.11
N CYS A 55 15.03 -15.62 -0.97
CA CYS A 55 15.03 -14.38 -1.73
C CYS A 55 13.85 -14.39 -2.73
N VAL A 56 13.08 -13.32 -2.81
CA VAL A 56 12.03 -13.18 -3.85
C VAL A 56 12.64 -12.93 -5.23
N GLY A 57 13.88 -12.42 -5.26
CA GLY A 57 14.74 -12.31 -6.42
C GLY A 57 16.18 -12.52 -6.00
N HIS A 58 16.95 -13.26 -6.80
CA HIS A 58 18.33 -13.59 -6.49
C HIS A 58 19.23 -13.43 -7.72
N ILE A 59 20.43 -12.93 -7.49
CA ILE A 59 21.55 -12.92 -8.44
C ILE A 59 22.76 -13.49 -7.75
N SER A 60 23.32 -14.54 -8.31
CA SER A 60 24.52 -15.19 -7.76
C SER A 60 25.75 -14.28 -7.80
N GLY A 61 26.54 -14.30 -6.73
CA GLY A 61 27.80 -13.56 -6.65
C GLY A 61 28.87 -14.09 -7.60
N ILE A 62 29.95 -13.32 -7.73
CA ILE A 62 31.12 -13.69 -8.53
C ILE A 62 32.32 -13.89 -7.59
N ALA A 63 32.44 -15.12 -7.06
CA ALA A 63 33.43 -15.46 -6.04
C ALA A 63 34.87 -15.14 -6.48
N ARG A 64 35.18 -15.37 -7.76
CA ARG A 64 36.52 -15.03 -8.33
C ARG A 64 36.88 -13.56 -8.15
N LEU A 65 35.87 -12.68 -8.21
CA LEU A 65 36.06 -11.23 -8.06
C LEU A 65 35.80 -10.75 -6.63
N GLY A 66 35.34 -11.60 -5.73
CA GLY A 66 34.97 -11.23 -4.37
C GLY A 66 33.66 -10.42 -4.30
N LEU A 67 32.82 -10.51 -5.34
CA LEU A 67 31.52 -9.86 -5.33
C LEU A 67 30.46 -10.78 -4.71
N PRO A 68 29.72 -10.32 -3.68
CA PRO A 68 28.60 -11.07 -3.13
C PRO A 68 27.42 -11.07 -4.11
N GLY A 69 26.51 -12.03 -3.94
CA GLY A 69 25.23 -12.05 -4.65
C GLY A 69 24.28 -10.97 -4.13
N LEU A 70 23.21 -10.75 -4.90
CA LEU A 70 22.08 -9.92 -4.48
C LEU A 70 20.90 -10.82 -4.09
N CYS A 71 20.43 -10.69 -2.88
CA CYS A 71 19.24 -11.36 -2.36
C CYS A 71 18.19 -10.30 -2.05
N MET A 72 17.12 -10.27 -2.84
CA MET A 72 16.04 -9.31 -2.75
C MET A 72 14.93 -9.84 -1.85
N GLY A 73 14.32 -8.98 -1.06
CA GLY A 73 13.17 -9.32 -0.23
C GLY A 73 12.09 -8.26 -0.26
N ASP A 74 10.84 -8.69 -0.38
CA ASP A 74 9.69 -7.81 -0.17
C ASP A 74 9.56 -7.45 1.30
N GLY A 75 8.94 -6.29 1.52
CA GLY A 75 8.62 -5.92 2.87
C GLY A 75 8.42 -4.44 3.15
N PRO A 76 7.47 -3.72 2.51
CA PRO A 76 7.14 -2.38 2.97
C PRO A 76 6.51 -2.35 4.37
N ALA A 77 6.01 -3.47 4.90
CA ALA A 77 5.46 -3.59 6.26
C ALA A 77 6.11 -4.73 7.08
N GLY A 78 7.35 -5.09 6.80
CA GLY A 78 8.10 -6.17 7.45
C GLY A 78 8.76 -7.11 6.44
N VAL A 79 9.48 -8.12 6.91
CA VAL A 79 10.16 -9.09 6.04
C VAL A 79 9.15 -10.14 5.58
N GLY A 80 8.56 -9.94 4.41
CA GLY A 80 7.51 -10.79 3.84
C GLY A 80 8.01 -12.11 3.23
N ASN A 81 7.16 -12.70 2.35
CA ASN A 81 7.43 -13.93 1.60
C ASN A 81 7.59 -15.18 2.49
N GLY A 82 6.68 -15.34 3.48
CA GLY A 82 6.64 -16.52 4.36
C GLY A 82 7.77 -16.62 5.37
N MET A 83 8.48 -15.53 5.66
CA MET A 83 9.53 -15.53 6.68
C MET A 83 8.96 -15.57 8.09
N LYS A 84 9.47 -16.49 8.92
CA LYS A 84 9.13 -16.62 10.34
C LYS A 84 10.15 -15.89 11.23
N GLY A 85 9.75 -15.57 12.47
CA GLY A 85 10.64 -14.85 13.41
C GLY A 85 10.97 -13.45 12.93
N VAL A 86 9.99 -12.73 12.41
CA VAL A 86 10.04 -11.35 11.90
C VAL A 86 8.94 -10.53 12.53
N THR A 87 9.06 -9.19 12.49
CA THR A 87 8.03 -8.28 12.99
C THR A 87 7.02 -7.95 11.90
N GLN A 88 5.72 -8.09 12.19
CA GLN A 88 4.65 -7.53 11.36
C GLN A 88 4.42 -6.08 11.77
N PHE A 89 5.05 -5.16 11.06
CA PHE A 89 4.88 -3.73 11.28
C PHE A 89 3.52 -3.21 10.79
N PRO A 90 3.08 -2.04 11.28
CA PRO A 90 1.95 -1.33 10.69
C PRO A 90 2.15 -1.04 9.21
N ALA A 91 1.04 -0.96 8.48
CA ALA A 91 1.05 -0.55 7.08
C ALA A 91 1.73 0.82 6.89
N PRO A 92 2.50 1.05 5.82
CA PRO A 92 3.18 2.32 5.57
C PRO A 92 2.27 3.56 5.60
N LEU A 93 1.01 3.43 5.18
CA LEU A 93 0.01 4.49 5.28
C LEU A 93 -0.22 4.94 6.73
N MET A 94 -0.24 4.01 7.68
CA MET A 94 -0.31 4.33 9.11
C MET A 94 0.95 5.04 9.59
N GLY A 95 2.12 4.60 9.12
CA GLY A 95 3.37 5.32 9.36
C GLY A 95 3.34 6.75 8.81
N ALA A 96 2.73 6.97 7.64
CA ALA A 96 2.58 8.30 7.06
C ALA A 96 1.64 9.20 7.86
N ALA A 97 0.61 8.64 8.50
CA ALA A 97 -0.29 9.39 9.38
C ALA A 97 0.40 9.96 10.63
N THR A 98 1.58 9.49 10.98
CA THR A 98 2.39 10.08 12.07
C THR A 98 2.99 11.43 11.71
N PHE A 99 3.18 11.75 10.44
CA PHE A 99 3.92 12.93 9.98
C PHE A 99 5.26 13.10 10.70
N ASP A 100 5.98 12.00 10.95
CA ASP A 100 7.24 12.00 11.70
C ASP A 100 8.37 11.36 10.87
N ARG A 101 9.31 12.21 10.41
CA ARG A 101 10.49 11.78 9.65
C ARG A 101 11.44 10.92 10.48
N THR A 102 11.58 11.22 11.77
CA THR A 102 12.49 10.49 12.67
C THR A 102 11.97 9.08 12.90
N LEU A 103 10.68 8.96 13.22
CA LEU A 103 10.04 7.68 13.43
C LEU A 103 10.11 6.81 12.16
N MET A 104 9.90 7.41 10.98
CA MET A 104 10.00 6.67 9.71
C MET A 104 11.46 6.34 9.32
N THR A 105 12.45 7.09 9.79
CA THR A 105 13.86 6.69 9.68
C THR A 105 14.15 5.46 10.56
N ASP A 106 13.65 5.44 11.78
CA ASP A 106 13.81 4.30 12.69
C ASP A 106 13.06 3.07 12.20
N TYR A 107 11.87 3.27 11.59
CA TYR A 107 11.17 2.22 10.85
C TYR A 107 12.03 1.62 9.72
N GLY A 108 12.64 2.48 8.89
CA GLY A 108 13.56 2.06 7.84
C GLY A 108 14.78 1.27 8.39
N LYS A 109 15.33 1.66 9.54
CA LYS A 109 16.40 0.92 10.22
C LYS A 109 15.94 -0.45 10.70
N ALA A 110 14.74 -0.54 11.29
CA ALA A 110 14.20 -1.80 11.76
C ALA A 110 13.96 -2.79 10.59
N LEU A 111 13.35 -2.30 9.48
CA LEU A 111 13.23 -3.09 8.25
C LEU A 111 14.59 -3.59 7.75
N GLY A 112 15.57 -2.68 7.64
CA GLY A 112 16.92 -3.04 7.21
C GLY A 112 17.57 -4.08 8.12
N ALA A 113 17.46 -3.93 9.44
CA ALA A 113 18.03 -4.86 10.41
C ALA A 113 17.42 -6.27 10.27
N GLU A 114 16.11 -6.37 10.12
CA GLU A 114 15.44 -7.67 9.94
C GLU A 114 15.79 -8.32 8.59
N HIS A 115 15.81 -7.53 7.49
CA HIS A 115 16.28 -8.03 6.19
C HIS A 115 17.74 -8.53 6.25
N ALA A 116 18.64 -7.74 6.82
CA ALA A 116 20.04 -8.15 7.01
C ALA A 116 20.15 -9.43 7.84
N GLY A 117 19.42 -9.52 8.96
CA GLY A 117 19.38 -10.70 9.81
C GLY A 117 18.85 -11.94 9.11
N LYS A 118 17.97 -11.78 8.11
CA LYS A 118 17.49 -12.85 7.22
C LYS A 118 18.43 -13.16 6.05
N GLY A 119 19.56 -12.46 5.92
CA GLY A 119 20.53 -12.65 4.83
C GLY A 119 20.16 -11.95 3.53
N ARG A 120 19.18 -11.05 3.55
CA ARG A 120 18.76 -10.25 2.40
C ARG A 120 19.51 -8.94 2.38
N ASN A 121 20.04 -8.54 1.23
CA ASN A 121 20.85 -7.32 1.07
C ASN A 121 20.22 -6.27 0.14
N VAL A 122 19.10 -6.58 -0.49
CA VAL A 122 18.28 -5.65 -1.26
C VAL A 122 16.84 -5.66 -0.71
N VAL A 123 16.35 -4.52 -0.28
CA VAL A 123 15.02 -4.35 0.30
C VAL A 123 14.11 -3.67 -0.72
N LEU A 124 13.05 -4.36 -1.16
CA LEU A 124 12.09 -3.87 -2.16
C LEU A 124 11.06 -2.92 -1.50
N ALA A 125 11.58 -1.85 -0.94
CA ALA A 125 10.84 -0.81 -0.20
C ALA A 125 11.62 0.52 -0.25
N PRO A 126 10.93 1.66 0.03
CA PRO A 126 9.50 1.84 0.25
C PRO A 126 8.67 1.91 -1.04
N THR A 127 7.35 1.64 -0.94
CA THR A 127 6.40 2.02 -1.98
C THR A 127 6.07 3.50 -1.82
N ILE A 128 6.30 4.30 -2.89
CA ILE A 128 6.17 5.77 -2.86
C ILE A 128 5.32 6.32 -4.01
N ASN A 129 4.43 5.50 -4.56
CA ASN A 129 3.42 5.96 -5.49
C ASN A 129 2.36 6.82 -4.76
N ILE A 130 1.78 7.78 -5.48
CA ILE A 130 0.75 8.66 -4.94
C ILE A 130 -0.60 7.94 -4.88
N ILE A 131 -1.36 8.09 -3.81
CA ILE A 131 -2.75 7.61 -3.73
C ILE A 131 -3.61 8.54 -4.57
N ARG A 132 -3.77 8.20 -5.86
CA ARG A 132 -4.55 8.97 -6.83
C ARG A 132 -6.05 8.76 -6.66
N THR A 133 -6.43 7.51 -6.34
CA THR A 133 -7.82 7.14 -6.06
C THR A 133 -7.92 6.44 -4.72
N PRO A 134 -8.95 6.74 -3.91
CA PRO A 134 -9.17 6.03 -2.65
C PRO A 134 -9.58 4.56 -2.84
N LYS A 135 -9.87 4.14 -4.08
CA LYS A 135 -10.20 2.76 -4.43
C LYS A 135 -8.98 1.88 -4.69
N TRP A 136 -7.79 2.44 -4.75
CA TRP A 136 -6.59 1.68 -5.06
C TRP A 136 -6.29 0.59 -4.03
N GLY A 137 -6.17 -0.67 -4.49
CA GLY A 137 -5.98 -1.84 -3.66
C GLY A 137 -4.68 -1.84 -2.84
N ARG A 138 -3.62 -1.19 -3.33
CA ARG A 138 -2.33 -1.06 -2.64
C ARG A 138 -2.16 0.26 -1.88
N ALA A 139 -3.24 0.99 -1.61
CA ALA A 139 -3.15 2.28 -0.92
C ALA A 139 -2.49 2.19 0.46
N ALA A 140 -2.71 1.11 1.23
CA ALA A 140 -2.06 0.93 2.53
C ALA A 140 -0.54 0.71 2.45
N GLU A 141 -0.05 0.23 1.31
CA GLU A 141 1.38 -0.05 1.08
C GLU A 141 2.20 1.21 0.78
N THR A 142 1.55 2.29 0.39
CA THR A 142 2.18 3.58 0.11
C THR A 142 1.93 4.59 1.23
N LEU A 143 2.30 5.85 1.02
CA LEU A 143 2.36 6.84 2.08
C LEU A 143 1.21 7.85 2.05
N SER A 144 0.90 8.46 0.88
CA SER A 144 -0.01 9.61 0.87
C SER A 144 -0.56 9.93 -0.53
N GLU A 145 -1.60 10.76 -0.57
CA GLU A 145 -2.04 11.48 -1.76
C GLU A 145 -1.18 12.72 -2.05
N ASP A 146 -0.35 13.16 -1.08
CA ASP A 146 0.46 14.36 -1.18
C ASP A 146 1.91 14.05 -1.57
N PRO A 147 2.44 14.62 -2.68
CA PRO A 147 3.80 14.35 -3.15
C PRO A 147 4.88 14.85 -2.20
N PHE A 148 4.65 15.93 -1.42
CA PHE A 148 5.63 16.43 -0.47
C PHE A 148 5.74 15.51 0.74
N LEU A 149 4.62 15.09 1.33
CA LEU A 149 4.60 14.15 2.46
C LEU A 149 5.25 12.83 2.05
N THR A 150 4.88 12.28 0.88
CA THR A 150 5.44 11.05 0.34
C THR A 150 6.95 11.16 0.11
N ALA A 151 7.43 12.27 -0.45
CA ALA A 151 8.85 12.53 -0.66
C ALA A 151 9.64 12.57 0.65
N GLN A 152 9.13 13.25 1.66
CA GLN A 152 9.81 13.40 2.96
C GLN A 152 9.92 12.06 3.69
N LEU A 153 8.82 11.32 3.77
CA LEU A 153 8.80 10.06 4.52
C LEU A 153 9.45 8.91 3.74
N GLY A 154 9.25 8.85 2.41
CA GLY A 154 9.95 7.89 1.55
C GLY A 154 11.47 8.06 1.60
N THR A 155 11.96 9.30 1.64
CA THR A 155 13.38 9.61 1.85
C THR A 155 13.88 9.13 3.21
N ALA A 156 13.11 9.34 4.27
CA ALA A 156 13.43 8.91 5.62
C ALA A 156 13.57 7.38 5.73
N ILE A 157 12.61 6.63 5.19
CA ILE A 157 12.63 5.16 5.17
C ILE A 157 13.83 4.66 4.36
N THR A 158 14.04 5.19 3.15
CA THR A 158 15.16 4.81 2.27
C THR A 158 16.51 5.03 2.97
N ALA A 159 16.71 6.19 3.60
CA ALA A 159 17.91 6.50 4.35
C ALA A 159 18.09 5.57 5.55
N GLY A 160 17.01 5.25 6.26
CA GLY A 160 17.03 4.29 7.37
C GLY A 160 17.53 2.90 6.95
N ILE A 161 16.95 2.34 5.89
CA ILE A 161 17.36 1.03 5.33
C ILE A 161 18.86 1.06 4.94
N GLN A 162 19.27 2.08 4.19
CA GLN A 162 20.63 2.16 3.65
C GLN A 162 21.69 2.47 4.72
N SER A 163 21.30 3.02 5.86
CA SER A 163 22.22 3.26 6.97
C SER A 163 22.86 1.99 7.55
N LEU A 164 22.27 0.83 7.24
CA LEU A 164 22.75 -0.49 7.65
C LEU A 164 23.52 -1.22 6.54
N GLY A 165 23.84 -0.54 5.44
CA GLY A 165 24.61 -1.12 4.36
C GLY A 165 23.78 -1.95 3.35
N LEU A 166 22.43 -1.88 3.39
CA LEU A 166 21.58 -2.56 2.43
C LEU A 166 21.21 -1.63 1.28
N ILE A 167 20.82 -2.20 0.14
CA ILE A 167 20.28 -1.47 -0.99
C ILE A 167 18.76 -1.33 -0.78
N ALA A 168 18.27 -0.11 -0.64
CA ALA A 168 16.84 0.19 -0.70
C ALA A 168 16.41 0.36 -2.14
N THR A 169 15.19 -0.13 -2.46
CA THR A 169 14.60 -0.10 -3.80
C THR A 169 13.22 0.57 -3.74
N PRO A 170 13.14 1.90 -3.70
CA PRO A 170 11.88 2.62 -3.84
C PRO A 170 11.13 2.21 -5.09
N LYS A 171 9.78 2.07 -4.98
CA LYS A 171 8.92 1.50 -6.01
C LYS A 171 7.55 2.15 -6.07
N HIS A 172 6.82 2.09 -7.19
CA HIS A 172 7.14 1.58 -8.52
C HIS A 172 7.22 2.76 -9.49
N PHE A 173 8.33 2.93 -10.17
CA PHE A 173 8.61 4.07 -11.05
C PHE A 173 8.13 3.79 -12.48
N ALA A 174 7.05 4.44 -12.97
CA ALA A 174 6.26 5.44 -12.30
C ALA A 174 4.76 5.20 -12.55
N ALA A 175 3.94 5.94 -11.79
CA ALA A 175 2.50 6.02 -12.00
C ALA A 175 1.73 4.69 -11.87
N ASN A 176 2.20 3.75 -11.07
CA ASN A 176 1.43 2.58 -10.65
C ASN A 176 0.45 3.01 -9.54
N ASN A 177 -0.75 3.47 -9.92
CA ASN A 177 -1.73 4.10 -9.02
C ASN A 177 -3.08 3.38 -9.01
N GLN A 178 -3.16 2.17 -9.59
CA GLN A 178 -4.30 1.27 -9.63
C GLN A 178 -3.85 -0.16 -9.88
N GLU A 179 -4.68 -1.13 -9.46
CA GLU A 179 -4.43 -2.55 -9.72
C GLU A 179 -5.12 -3.02 -11.00
N TRP A 180 -6.20 -2.36 -11.41
CA TRP A 180 -6.92 -2.67 -12.63
C TRP A 180 -6.00 -2.60 -13.86
N LEU A 181 -5.89 -3.74 -14.56
CA LEU A 181 -5.05 -3.95 -15.76
C LEU A 181 -3.56 -3.58 -15.61
N ARG A 182 -3.02 -3.47 -14.40
CA ARG A 182 -1.60 -3.10 -14.24
C ARG A 182 -0.64 -4.12 -14.88
N LEU A 183 -0.99 -5.43 -14.85
CA LEU A 183 -0.24 -6.51 -15.48
C LEU A 183 -0.64 -6.78 -16.94
N GLY A 184 -1.73 -6.15 -17.37
CA GLY A 184 -2.43 -6.45 -18.62
C GLY A 184 -3.48 -7.54 -18.47
N ASP A 185 -4.30 -7.70 -19.49
CA ASP A 185 -5.41 -8.63 -19.54
C ASP A 185 -5.44 -9.39 -20.89
N GLY A 186 -5.91 -10.64 -20.84
CA GLY A 186 -6.09 -11.49 -22.01
C GLY A 186 -4.78 -11.92 -22.69
N PRO A 187 -4.88 -12.44 -23.92
CA PRO A 187 -3.72 -13.01 -24.64
C PRO A 187 -2.61 -12.00 -24.95
N SER A 188 -2.95 -10.73 -25.07
CA SER A 188 -1.97 -9.67 -25.35
C SER A 188 -1.23 -9.20 -24.11
N TYR A 189 -1.80 -9.39 -22.91
CA TYR A 189 -1.30 -8.87 -21.63
C TYR A 189 -0.88 -7.40 -21.70
N GLU A 190 -1.64 -6.60 -22.45
CA GLU A 190 -1.36 -5.19 -22.59
C GLU A 190 -1.76 -4.44 -21.30
N ALA A 191 -0.77 -3.94 -20.58
CA ALA A 191 -0.99 -3.24 -19.34
C ALA A 191 -1.69 -1.88 -19.58
N VAL A 192 -2.35 -1.39 -18.53
CA VAL A 192 -2.97 -0.05 -18.56
C VAL A 192 -1.95 1.01 -18.91
N ASP A 193 -2.34 1.92 -19.82
CA ASP A 193 -1.58 3.12 -20.16
C ASP A 193 -2.08 4.31 -19.35
N ALA A 194 -1.25 4.78 -18.45
CA ALA A 194 -1.48 6.01 -17.71
C ALA A 194 -1.09 7.20 -18.59
N VAL A 195 -2.08 7.84 -19.23
CA VAL A 195 -1.88 9.02 -20.06
C VAL A 195 -1.87 10.27 -19.18
N ILE A 196 -0.68 10.81 -18.93
CA ILE A 196 -0.42 11.81 -17.91
C ILE A 196 0.19 13.07 -18.52
N PRO A 197 -0.38 14.26 -18.28
CA PRO A 197 0.27 15.52 -18.66
C PRO A 197 1.66 15.68 -18.03
N GLU A 198 2.61 16.26 -18.75
CA GLU A 198 3.99 16.41 -18.26
C GLU A 198 4.05 17.16 -16.93
N ARG A 199 3.29 18.22 -16.78
CA ARG A 199 3.22 18.97 -15.53
C ARG A 199 2.81 18.10 -14.35
N ALA A 200 1.83 17.23 -14.54
CA ALA A 200 1.39 16.30 -13.49
C ALA A 200 2.47 15.26 -13.16
N LEU A 201 3.20 14.74 -14.15
CA LEU A 201 4.36 13.88 -13.89
C LEU A 201 5.40 14.60 -13.01
N ARG A 202 5.73 15.87 -13.35
CA ARG A 202 6.75 16.67 -12.66
C ARG A 202 6.36 17.09 -11.25
N GLU A 203 5.09 17.43 -11.03
CA GLU A 203 4.65 18.03 -9.76
C GLU A 203 3.99 17.01 -8.80
N ILE A 204 3.49 15.90 -9.32
CA ILE A 204 2.75 14.91 -8.52
C ILE A 204 3.47 13.55 -8.46
N TYR A 205 3.81 12.94 -9.61
CA TYR A 205 4.21 11.54 -9.65
C TYR A 205 5.72 11.32 -9.52
N TYR A 206 6.55 12.28 -9.91
CA TYR A 206 8.02 12.18 -9.82
C TYR A 206 8.63 12.70 -8.52
N PRO A 207 8.06 13.68 -7.78
CA PRO A 207 8.78 14.32 -6.66
C PRO A 207 9.29 13.37 -5.58
N ALA A 208 8.53 12.32 -5.26
CA ALA A 208 8.97 11.33 -4.28
C ALA A 208 10.20 10.54 -4.76
N PHE A 209 10.23 10.16 -6.04
CA PHE A 209 11.37 9.46 -6.65
C PHE A 209 12.58 10.40 -6.80
N GLU A 210 12.37 11.64 -7.23
CA GLU A 210 13.43 12.66 -7.27
C GLU A 210 14.07 12.85 -5.90
N ALA A 211 13.27 12.91 -4.84
CA ALA A 211 13.75 13.09 -3.47
C ALA A 211 14.59 11.90 -2.96
N VAL A 212 14.14 10.66 -3.17
CA VAL A 212 14.92 9.48 -2.73
C VAL A 212 16.21 9.32 -3.51
N VAL A 213 16.26 9.72 -4.79
CA VAL A 213 17.48 9.74 -5.60
C VAL A 213 18.42 10.84 -5.15
N LYS A 214 17.96 12.08 -5.06
CA LYS A 214 18.83 13.24 -4.75
C LYS A 214 19.28 13.28 -3.30
N THR A 215 18.40 12.91 -2.36
CA THR A 215 18.64 13.09 -0.92
C THR A 215 19.09 11.80 -0.25
N ALA A 216 18.34 10.72 -0.37
CA ALA A 216 18.70 9.44 0.24
C ALA A 216 19.72 8.64 -0.57
N LYS A 217 20.01 9.05 -1.81
CA LYS A 217 20.92 8.32 -2.71
C LYS A 217 20.53 6.86 -2.84
N ALA A 218 19.26 6.60 -3.19
CA ALA A 218 18.73 5.26 -3.36
C ALA A 218 19.69 4.38 -4.19
N GLY A 219 19.94 3.15 -3.76
CA GLY A 219 20.85 2.23 -4.46
C GLY A 219 20.19 1.50 -5.61
N SER A 220 18.87 1.42 -5.60
CA SER A 220 18.06 0.85 -6.67
C SER A 220 16.74 1.59 -6.80
N ILE A 221 16.08 1.48 -7.96
CA ILE A 221 14.69 1.90 -8.23
C ILE A 221 14.00 0.76 -8.98
N MET A 222 12.79 0.38 -8.57
CA MET A 222 11.99 -0.59 -9.32
C MET A 222 11.05 0.14 -10.27
N CYS A 223 11.13 -0.17 -11.57
CA CYS A 223 10.19 0.33 -12.57
C CYS A 223 8.87 -0.44 -12.56
N ALA A 224 7.78 0.22 -12.95
CA ALA A 224 6.42 -0.28 -12.80
C ALA A 224 5.95 -1.17 -13.96
N TYR A 225 4.87 -1.93 -13.74
CA TYR A 225 4.24 -2.77 -14.76
C TYR A 225 3.49 -1.99 -15.84
N ASN A 226 2.81 -0.91 -15.46
CA ASN A 226 1.94 -0.14 -16.33
C ASN A 226 2.72 0.60 -17.43
N ARG A 227 1.99 1.03 -18.45
CA ARG A 227 2.51 2.00 -19.43
C ARG A 227 2.34 3.42 -18.91
N VAL A 228 3.21 4.29 -19.38
CA VAL A 228 3.15 5.75 -19.17
C VAL A 228 3.29 6.42 -20.53
N ASN A 229 2.24 7.11 -20.97
CA ASN A 229 2.20 7.81 -22.26
C ASN A 229 2.62 6.91 -23.44
N GLY A 230 2.07 5.69 -23.48
CA GLY A 230 2.28 4.72 -24.57
C GLY A 230 3.44 3.75 -24.41
N HIS A 231 4.36 3.95 -23.46
CA HIS A 231 5.52 3.09 -23.22
C HIS A 231 5.43 2.34 -21.91
N TYR A 232 5.80 1.06 -21.85
CA TYR A 232 5.98 0.36 -20.57
C TYR A 232 6.97 1.14 -19.70
N ALA A 233 6.68 1.29 -18.42
CA ALA A 233 7.49 2.13 -17.55
C ALA A 233 8.98 1.72 -17.52
N CYS A 234 9.26 0.40 -17.65
CA CYS A 234 10.62 -0.14 -17.75
C CYS A 234 11.27 0.02 -19.14
N GLU A 235 10.55 0.50 -20.14
CA GLU A 235 10.98 0.73 -21.52
C GLU A 235 10.77 2.19 -21.96
N ASN A 236 10.50 3.06 -21.02
CA ASN A 236 10.18 4.46 -21.27
C ASN A 236 11.45 5.33 -21.16
N PRO A 237 12.04 5.80 -22.30
CA PRO A 237 13.29 6.53 -22.30
C PRO A 237 13.15 7.91 -21.65
N GLU A 238 11.96 8.52 -21.69
CA GLU A 238 11.70 9.80 -21.04
C GLU A 238 11.62 9.61 -19.53
N THR A 239 10.79 8.69 -19.05
CA THR A 239 10.60 8.42 -17.63
C THR A 239 11.91 7.98 -16.97
N LEU A 240 12.58 6.96 -17.50
CA LEU A 240 13.85 6.47 -16.95
C LEU A 240 15.00 7.46 -17.15
N GLY A 241 14.94 8.28 -18.20
CA GLY A 241 15.91 9.36 -18.46
C GLY A 241 16.00 10.35 -17.29
N HIS A 242 14.90 10.65 -16.62
CA HIS A 242 14.89 11.55 -15.47
C HIS A 242 15.70 11.04 -14.28
N LEU A 243 15.83 9.72 -14.08
CA LEU A 243 16.71 9.17 -13.04
C LEU A 243 18.16 9.64 -13.28
N LYS A 244 18.61 9.62 -14.53
CA LYS A 244 19.93 10.10 -14.91
C LYS A 244 20.06 11.62 -14.69
N ASP A 245 19.05 12.41 -15.06
CA ASP A 245 19.02 13.86 -14.86
C ASP A 245 19.09 14.22 -13.36
N TRP A 246 18.53 13.38 -12.49
CA TRP A 246 18.61 13.56 -11.04
C TRP A 246 19.93 13.08 -10.43
N GLY A 247 20.83 12.50 -11.24
CA GLY A 247 22.13 11.98 -10.79
C GLY A 247 22.05 10.62 -10.12
N PHE A 248 21.10 9.77 -10.54
CA PHE A 248 20.99 8.40 -10.06
C PHE A 248 22.21 7.57 -10.51
N ASP A 249 22.91 7.00 -9.56
CA ASP A 249 24.10 6.16 -9.76
C ASP A 249 23.89 4.69 -9.36
N GLY A 250 22.64 4.33 -9.04
CA GLY A 250 22.19 2.97 -8.76
C GLY A 250 21.63 2.26 -9.97
N PHE A 251 20.99 1.10 -9.76
CA PHE A 251 20.40 0.30 -10.83
C PHE A 251 18.87 0.37 -10.86
N VAL A 252 18.31 0.19 -12.04
CA VAL A 252 16.87 0.01 -12.26
C VAL A 252 16.59 -1.48 -12.37
N VAL A 253 15.67 -1.98 -11.53
CA VAL A 253 15.18 -3.35 -11.56
C VAL A 253 13.75 -3.38 -12.08
N ALA A 254 13.43 -4.33 -12.95
CA ALA A 254 12.07 -4.56 -13.42
C ALA A 254 11.22 -5.18 -12.33
N ASP A 255 9.97 -4.76 -12.21
CA ASP A 255 8.96 -5.49 -11.46
C ASP A 255 8.75 -6.88 -12.12
N TRP A 256 8.31 -7.89 -11.35
CA TRP A 256 8.44 -9.32 -11.67
C TRP A 256 7.64 -9.75 -12.91
N TYR A 257 8.29 -10.43 -13.85
CA TYR A 257 7.73 -11.07 -15.05
C TYR A 257 7.14 -10.13 -16.12
N PHE A 258 6.41 -9.08 -15.74
CA PHE A 258 5.48 -8.37 -16.63
C PHE A 258 5.91 -6.96 -17.01
N ALA A 259 6.98 -6.41 -16.42
CA ALA A 259 7.26 -4.98 -16.48
C ALA A 259 7.92 -4.52 -17.78
N HIS A 260 8.48 -5.42 -18.57
CA HIS A 260 9.08 -5.09 -19.89
C HIS A 260 8.75 -6.15 -20.96
N ARG A 261 8.85 -5.75 -22.21
CA ARG A 261 8.40 -6.54 -23.37
C ARG A 261 9.43 -6.64 -24.49
N SER A 262 10.63 -6.11 -24.32
CA SER A 262 11.68 -6.12 -25.32
C SER A 262 13.08 -6.12 -24.70
N THR A 263 14.08 -6.56 -25.48
CA THR A 263 15.49 -6.47 -25.11
C THR A 263 16.05 -5.07 -25.37
N VAL A 264 15.89 -4.58 -26.60
CA VAL A 264 16.57 -3.36 -27.08
C VAL A 264 15.98 -2.11 -26.44
N ALA A 265 14.65 -1.94 -26.44
CA ALA A 265 14.01 -0.78 -25.86
C ALA A 265 14.29 -0.71 -24.35
N SER A 266 14.23 -1.84 -23.63
CA SER A 266 14.56 -1.90 -22.20
C SER A 266 16.00 -1.45 -21.91
N VAL A 267 17.00 -2.01 -22.61
CA VAL A 267 18.42 -1.63 -22.44
C VAL A 267 18.65 -0.15 -22.76
N LYS A 268 18.08 0.34 -23.87
CA LYS A 268 18.29 1.74 -24.33
C LYS A 268 17.57 2.74 -23.44
N SER A 269 16.49 2.35 -22.80
CA SER A 269 15.78 3.20 -21.84
C SER A 269 16.44 3.25 -20.47
N GLY A 270 17.26 2.26 -20.11
CA GLY A 270 18.03 2.26 -18.86
C GLY A 270 17.58 1.22 -17.82
N LEU A 271 16.84 0.17 -18.22
CA LEU A 271 16.61 -0.99 -17.38
C LEU A 271 17.92 -1.77 -17.21
N ASP A 272 18.28 -2.13 -15.98
CA ASP A 272 19.53 -2.84 -15.66
C ASP A 272 19.32 -4.30 -15.32
N ILE A 273 18.26 -4.63 -14.56
CA ILE A 273 18.02 -5.99 -14.10
C ILE A 273 16.58 -6.40 -14.42
N SER A 274 16.43 -7.58 -15.06
CA SER A 274 15.15 -8.27 -15.21
C SER A 274 14.95 -9.28 -14.09
N MET A 275 13.76 -9.28 -13.46
CA MET A 275 13.39 -10.22 -12.40
C MET A 275 12.10 -10.98 -12.73
N PRO A 276 11.99 -12.23 -12.25
CA PRO A 276 12.98 -13.02 -11.50
C PRO A 276 14.01 -13.72 -12.40
N GLY A 277 13.94 -13.54 -13.72
CA GLY A 277 14.76 -14.23 -14.72
C GLY A 277 14.12 -15.52 -15.23
N GLY A 278 14.68 -16.05 -16.32
CA GLY A 278 14.21 -17.27 -16.99
C GLY A 278 12.89 -17.13 -17.75
N VAL A 279 12.34 -18.27 -18.14
CA VAL A 279 11.07 -18.31 -18.88
C VAL A 279 9.91 -18.07 -17.92
N SER A 280 9.10 -17.06 -18.23
CA SER A 280 7.91 -16.75 -17.42
C SER A 280 6.94 -17.94 -17.38
N PRO A 281 6.43 -18.33 -16.20
CA PRO A 281 5.39 -19.35 -16.08
C PRO A 281 4.07 -18.94 -16.75
N PHE A 282 3.94 -17.67 -17.16
CA PHE A 282 2.79 -17.09 -17.84
C PHE A 282 2.95 -17.05 -19.37
N GLY A 283 4.02 -17.67 -19.91
CA GLY A 283 4.24 -17.78 -21.35
C GLY A 283 4.87 -16.55 -22.02
N PHE A 284 5.40 -15.59 -21.23
CA PHE A 284 6.18 -14.49 -21.80
C PHE A 284 7.55 -14.96 -22.29
N ALA A 285 8.02 -14.33 -23.34
CA ALA A 285 9.37 -14.53 -23.83
C ALA A 285 10.39 -14.02 -22.81
N GLU A 286 11.57 -14.64 -22.80
CA GLU A 286 12.71 -14.09 -22.06
C GLU A 286 13.32 -12.96 -22.90
N PHE A 287 13.49 -11.78 -22.29
CA PHE A 287 14.01 -10.60 -22.98
C PHE A 287 15.44 -10.24 -22.56
N TYR A 288 15.87 -10.65 -21.38
CA TYR A 288 17.15 -10.30 -20.78
C TYR A 288 18.09 -11.50 -20.59
N GLY A 289 17.74 -12.65 -21.17
CA GLY A 289 18.62 -13.80 -21.19
C GLY A 289 19.95 -13.51 -21.90
N ALA A 290 21.00 -14.20 -21.50
CA ALA A 290 22.31 -14.04 -22.13
C ALA A 290 22.26 -14.24 -23.66
N LYS A 291 21.38 -15.14 -24.14
CA LYS A 291 21.17 -15.40 -25.56
C LYS A 291 20.59 -14.19 -26.28
N GLU A 292 19.55 -13.58 -25.72
CA GLU A 292 18.84 -12.44 -26.30
C GLU A 292 19.72 -11.19 -26.33
N LEU A 293 20.47 -10.92 -25.25
CA LEU A 293 21.42 -9.81 -25.17
C LEU A 293 22.60 -9.99 -26.14
N LYS A 294 23.18 -11.20 -26.22
CA LYS A 294 24.24 -11.49 -27.20
C LYS A 294 23.72 -11.34 -28.66
N ALA A 295 22.50 -11.78 -28.93
CA ALA A 295 21.90 -11.65 -30.26
C ALA A 295 21.68 -10.17 -30.62
N ALA A 296 21.13 -9.36 -29.75
CA ALA A 296 20.95 -7.92 -29.97
C ALA A 296 22.29 -7.20 -30.20
N ARG A 297 23.32 -7.57 -29.41
CA ARG A 297 24.67 -7.04 -29.62
C ARG A 297 25.28 -7.46 -30.97
N ALA A 298 25.10 -8.71 -31.36
CA ALA A 298 25.60 -9.19 -32.64
C ALA A 298 24.93 -8.48 -33.85
N ARG A 299 23.68 -8.02 -33.69
CA ARG A 299 22.99 -7.17 -34.68
C ARG A 299 23.37 -5.68 -34.59
N GLY A 300 24.21 -5.29 -33.65
CA GLY A 300 24.61 -3.90 -33.45
C GLY A 300 23.51 -2.99 -32.83
N GLU A 301 22.42 -3.56 -32.31
CA GLU A 301 21.31 -2.84 -31.72
C GLU A 301 21.63 -2.32 -30.31
N ILE A 302 22.47 -3.08 -29.58
CA ILE A 302 23.10 -2.67 -28.32
C ILE A 302 24.62 -2.84 -28.43
N THR A 303 25.37 -2.15 -27.58
CA THR A 303 26.83 -2.17 -27.59
C THR A 303 27.40 -2.85 -26.34
N GLN A 304 28.69 -3.17 -26.36
CA GLN A 304 29.40 -3.59 -25.14
C GLN A 304 29.37 -2.50 -24.07
N GLY A 305 29.43 -1.23 -24.48
CA GLY A 305 29.32 -0.10 -23.56
C GLY A 305 27.98 0.00 -22.85
N ASP A 306 26.88 -0.41 -23.52
CA ASP A 306 25.55 -0.50 -22.86
C ASP A 306 25.60 -1.55 -21.73
N ILE A 307 26.12 -2.77 -22.01
CA ILE A 307 26.28 -3.87 -21.03
C ILE A 307 27.18 -3.43 -19.86
N ASP A 308 28.35 -2.87 -20.17
CA ASP A 308 29.31 -2.40 -19.14
C ASP A 308 28.69 -1.29 -18.27
N GLY A 309 27.89 -0.41 -18.85
CA GLY A 309 27.14 0.63 -18.14
C GLY A 309 26.11 0.05 -17.19
N MET A 310 25.31 -0.94 -17.61
CA MET A 310 24.32 -1.64 -16.77
C MET A 310 25.03 -2.30 -15.58
N VAL A 311 26.07 -3.08 -15.83
CA VAL A 311 26.84 -3.77 -14.77
C VAL A 311 27.47 -2.75 -13.81
N SER A 312 28.00 -1.63 -14.33
CA SER A 312 28.57 -0.56 -13.49
C SER A 312 27.53 0.02 -12.54
N ARG A 313 26.29 0.29 -13.00
CA ARG A 313 25.22 0.77 -12.16
C ARG A 313 24.78 -0.25 -11.09
N ILE A 314 24.87 -1.55 -11.38
CA ILE A 314 24.60 -2.61 -10.39
C ILE A 314 25.65 -2.65 -9.29
N VAL A 315 26.92 -2.65 -9.66
CA VAL A 315 28.01 -2.84 -8.67
C VAL A 315 28.37 -1.55 -7.91
N THR A 316 28.07 -0.37 -8.44
CA THR A 316 28.38 0.91 -7.76
C THR A 316 27.71 1.02 -6.39
N PRO A 317 26.40 0.81 -6.20
CA PRO A 317 25.77 0.83 -4.88
C PRO A 317 26.27 -0.30 -3.97
N MET A 318 26.69 -1.45 -4.50
CA MET A 318 27.30 -2.52 -3.69
C MET A 318 28.60 -2.04 -3.02
N PHE A 319 29.43 -1.28 -3.73
CA PHE A 319 30.63 -0.67 -3.15
C PHE A 319 30.27 0.51 -2.23
N ARG A 320 29.36 1.37 -2.66
CA ARG A 320 28.98 2.58 -1.90
C ARG A 320 28.37 2.25 -0.54
N LEU A 321 27.58 1.19 -0.46
CA LEU A 321 26.90 0.74 0.76
C LEU A 321 27.72 -0.28 1.55
N GLY A 322 28.91 -0.68 1.05
CA GLY A 322 29.85 -1.56 1.76
C GLY A 322 29.52 -3.05 1.70
N LEU A 323 28.60 -3.48 0.84
CA LEU A 323 28.22 -4.91 0.71
C LEU A 323 29.40 -5.79 0.30
N VAL A 324 30.35 -5.27 -0.47
CA VAL A 324 31.58 -5.97 -0.88
C VAL A 324 32.59 -6.05 0.26
N ASP A 325 32.64 -5.02 1.10
CA ASP A 325 33.64 -4.87 2.17
C ASP A 325 33.20 -5.57 3.47
N LYS A 326 31.90 -5.66 3.70
CA LYS A 326 31.31 -6.25 4.92
C LYS A 326 30.11 -7.12 4.53
N PRO A 327 30.31 -8.39 4.24
CA PRO A 327 29.21 -9.33 3.98
C PRO A 327 28.23 -9.37 5.15
N LEU A 328 26.94 -9.39 4.87
CA LEU A 328 25.88 -9.47 5.90
C LEU A 328 25.80 -10.92 6.42
N PRO A 329 25.91 -11.15 7.74
CA PRO A 329 25.94 -12.49 8.33
C PRO A 329 24.52 -12.98 8.66
N GLY A 330 23.55 -12.86 7.74
CA GLY A 330 22.16 -13.26 7.99
C GLY A 330 21.85 -14.71 7.62
N SER A 331 20.74 -15.23 8.14
CA SER A 331 20.20 -16.55 7.81
C SER A 331 18.68 -16.48 7.70
N ALA A 332 18.09 -17.13 6.68
CA ALA A 332 16.64 -17.19 6.48
C ALA A 332 15.90 -17.77 7.72
N THR A 333 16.57 -18.64 8.50
CA THR A 333 16.01 -19.27 9.70
C THR A 333 16.25 -18.47 11.00
N ALA A 334 17.01 -17.36 10.97
CA ALA A 334 17.26 -16.56 12.16
C ALA A 334 15.95 -15.93 12.69
N ASP A 335 15.78 -15.92 14.01
CA ASP A 335 14.75 -15.10 14.64
C ASP A 335 15.30 -13.67 14.78
N VAL A 336 14.69 -12.74 14.05
CA VAL A 336 15.11 -11.33 14.00
C VAL A 336 14.07 -10.40 14.63
N ARG A 337 12.94 -10.94 15.06
CA ARG A 337 11.92 -10.24 15.81
C ARG A 337 12.46 -9.84 17.17
N SER A 338 12.47 -8.56 17.48
CA SER A 338 13.05 -8.06 18.73
C SER A 338 12.05 -7.25 19.56
N PRO A 339 12.20 -7.21 20.90
CA PRO A 339 11.37 -6.34 21.74
C PRO A 339 11.41 -4.86 21.32
N ALA A 340 12.56 -4.38 20.84
CA ALA A 340 12.70 -3.01 20.36
C ALA A 340 11.84 -2.74 19.10
N HIS A 341 11.76 -3.72 18.20
CA HIS A 341 10.91 -3.60 17.01
C HIS A 341 9.42 -3.67 17.36
N LEU A 342 9.03 -4.46 18.36
CA LEU A 342 7.65 -4.48 18.86
C LEU A 342 7.25 -3.14 19.49
N VAL A 343 8.11 -2.53 20.29
CA VAL A 343 7.88 -1.18 20.85
C VAL A 343 7.78 -0.14 19.74
N LEU A 344 8.62 -0.23 18.70
CA LEU A 344 8.54 0.66 17.54
C LEU A 344 7.23 0.47 16.78
N SER A 345 6.80 -0.78 16.57
CA SER A 345 5.53 -1.12 15.94
C SER A 345 4.34 -0.54 16.71
N GLU A 346 4.29 -0.72 18.05
CA GLU A 346 3.27 -0.15 18.92
C GLU A 346 3.24 1.38 18.82
N LYS A 347 4.42 2.03 18.88
CA LYS A 347 4.53 3.49 18.76
C LYS A 347 4.01 4.00 17.41
N ILE A 348 4.34 3.35 16.29
CA ILE A 348 3.82 3.74 14.98
C ILE A 348 2.29 3.58 14.95
N ALA A 349 1.75 2.52 15.54
CA ALA A 349 0.31 2.29 15.61
C ALA A 349 -0.41 3.32 16.48
N GLU A 350 0.14 3.69 17.64
CA GLU A 350 -0.41 4.73 18.52
C GLU A 350 -0.38 6.11 17.86
N GLU A 351 0.78 6.51 17.31
CA GLU A 351 0.97 7.84 16.71
C GLU A 351 0.32 7.98 15.32
N GLY A 352 0.10 6.87 14.60
CA GLY A 352 -0.51 6.84 13.29
C GLY A 352 -2.04 6.68 13.31
N THR A 353 -2.62 6.22 14.41
CA THR A 353 -4.09 6.18 14.55
C THR A 353 -4.67 7.59 14.61
N VAL A 354 -5.66 7.86 13.77
CA VAL A 354 -6.28 9.19 13.64
C VAL A 354 -7.62 9.22 14.36
N LEU A 355 -7.76 10.08 15.36
CA LEU A 355 -9.05 10.36 15.99
C LEU A 355 -9.83 11.32 15.08
N LEU A 356 -10.84 10.79 14.37
CA LEU A 356 -11.65 11.55 13.41
C LEU A 356 -12.78 12.33 14.10
N ARG A 357 -13.35 11.77 15.16
CA ARG A 357 -14.49 12.33 15.90
C ARG A 357 -14.43 11.96 17.37
N ASN A 358 -14.75 12.90 18.27
CA ASN A 358 -14.89 12.66 19.71
C ASN A 358 -15.91 13.63 20.31
N GLU A 359 -17.16 13.27 20.19
CA GLU A 359 -18.27 14.06 20.70
C GLU A 359 -18.58 13.73 22.15
N ARG A 360 -19.05 14.69 22.89
CA ARG A 360 -19.45 14.55 24.30
C ARG A 360 -18.33 14.03 25.21
N GLY A 361 -17.07 14.03 24.75
CA GLY A 361 -15.95 13.50 25.49
C GLY A 361 -16.11 11.99 25.79
N VAL A 362 -16.66 11.22 24.82
CA VAL A 362 -16.83 9.77 24.97
C VAL A 362 -15.49 9.07 25.15
N LEU A 363 -14.45 9.58 24.56
CA LEU A 363 -13.07 9.13 24.72
C LEU A 363 -12.24 10.19 25.49
N PRO A 364 -11.25 9.77 26.30
CA PRO A 364 -10.89 8.37 26.58
C PRO A 364 -11.82 7.66 27.55
N LEU A 365 -11.88 6.31 27.44
CA LEU A 365 -12.56 5.41 28.38
C LEU A 365 -11.71 5.28 29.66
N LEU A 366 -12.00 6.08 30.68
CA LEU A 366 -11.16 6.14 31.86
C LEU A 366 -11.33 4.90 32.75
N PRO A 367 -10.26 4.10 33.00
CA PRO A 367 -10.28 2.97 33.92
C PRO A 367 -10.79 3.38 35.31
N GLY A 368 -11.60 2.51 35.93
CA GLY A 368 -12.20 2.77 37.26
C GLY A 368 -13.32 3.82 37.29
N LYS A 369 -13.64 4.48 36.16
CA LYS A 369 -14.74 5.44 36.02
C LYS A 369 -15.90 4.97 35.18
N LEU A 370 -15.73 3.87 34.51
CA LEU A 370 -16.68 3.30 33.54
C LEU A 370 -17.22 1.96 34.04
N ALA A 371 -18.55 1.86 34.26
CA ALA A 371 -19.16 0.65 34.81
C ALA A 371 -19.21 -0.52 33.80
N SER A 372 -19.39 -0.21 32.50
CA SER A 372 -19.51 -1.27 31.50
C SER A 372 -19.19 -0.80 30.09
N VAL A 373 -18.60 -1.70 29.30
CA VAL A 373 -18.28 -1.53 27.88
C VAL A 373 -18.78 -2.73 27.11
N ALA A 374 -19.43 -2.52 25.97
CA ALA A 374 -19.67 -3.55 24.97
C ALA A 374 -18.62 -3.43 23.87
N VAL A 375 -17.83 -4.47 23.67
CA VAL A 375 -16.87 -4.59 22.56
C VAL A 375 -17.57 -5.44 21.49
N ILE A 376 -17.71 -4.87 20.32
CA ILE A 376 -18.53 -5.42 19.24
C ILE A 376 -17.70 -5.47 17.96
N GLY A 377 -17.87 -6.55 17.19
CA GLY A 377 -17.20 -6.72 15.89
C GLY A 377 -16.39 -8.01 15.82
N ASP A 378 -16.42 -8.66 14.67
CA ASP A 378 -15.59 -9.84 14.38
C ASP A 378 -14.10 -9.50 14.50
N ASP A 379 -13.72 -8.33 14.07
CA ASP A 379 -12.38 -7.76 14.09
C ASP A 379 -11.86 -7.40 15.50
N ALA A 380 -12.73 -7.33 16.51
CA ALA A 380 -12.31 -7.18 17.92
C ALA A 380 -11.86 -8.48 18.55
N GLY A 381 -12.17 -9.63 17.93
CA GLY A 381 -11.88 -10.99 18.39
C GLY A 381 -10.69 -11.62 17.67
N ALA A 382 -10.79 -12.93 17.43
CA ALA A 382 -9.73 -13.73 16.83
C ALA A 382 -9.41 -13.36 15.36
N ASN A 383 -10.29 -12.64 14.67
CA ASN A 383 -10.14 -12.24 13.28
C ASN A 383 -9.67 -10.78 13.11
N VAL A 384 -8.92 -10.28 14.10
CA VAL A 384 -8.38 -8.89 14.04
C VAL A 384 -7.61 -8.65 12.75
N GLN A 385 -7.96 -7.55 12.07
CA GLN A 385 -7.28 -7.15 10.85
C GLN A 385 -5.92 -6.53 11.19
N THR A 386 -4.89 -7.06 10.53
CA THR A 386 -3.51 -6.57 10.60
C THR A 386 -3.03 -6.25 9.19
N SER A 387 -1.73 -6.05 9.00
CA SER A 387 -1.16 -5.79 7.67
C SER A 387 -0.94 -7.05 6.80
N GLU A 388 -1.43 -8.23 7.21
CA GLU A 388 -1.06 -9.54 6.63
C GLU A 388 -1.50 -9.81 5.20
N ARG A 389 -2.48 -9.05 4.67
CA ARG A 389 -3.20 -9.41 3.45
C ARG A 389 -2.66 -8.81 2.17
N TYR A 390 -1.47 -8.20 2.22
CA TYR A 390 -0.76 -7.75 1.04
C TYR A 390 0.22 -8.80 0.53
N GLY A 391 0.33 -8.93 -0.79
CA GLY A 391 1.35 -9.76 -1.40
C GLY A 391 2.74 -9.37 -0.87
N GLY A 392 3.53 -10.34 -0.46
CA GLY A 392 4.87 -10.09 0.08
C GLY A 392 4.91 -9.61 1.54
N PHE A 393 3.79 -9.41 2.20
CA PHE A 393 3.76 -9.00 3.61
C PHE A 393 3.91 -10.18 4.59
N VAL A 394 4.22 -9.84 5.85
CA VAL A 394 4.29 -10.81 6.95
C VAL A 394 2.89 -11.31 7.26
N LYS A 395 2.67 -12.61 7.23
CA LYS A 395 1.38 -13.21 7.56
C LYS A 395 1.27 -13.45 9.07
N THR A 396 0.03 -13.40 9.60
CA THR A 396 -0.25 -13.69 11.01
C THR A 396 0.19 -15.11 11.39
N GLU A 397 0.02 -16.09 10.52
CA GLU A 397 0.48 -17.47 10.74
C GLU A 397 2.00 -17.61 10.92
N ASP A 398 2.77 -16.66 10.39
CA ASP A 398 4.24 -16.64 10.50
C ASP A 398 4.74 -16.04 11.82
N ILE A 399 3.91 -15.27 12.53
CA ILE A 399 4.25 -14.60 13.78
C ILE A 399 3.59 -15.22 15.02
N GLY A 400 2.65 -16.15 14.84
CA GLY A 400 1.98 -16.87 15.92
C GLY A 400 0.66 -16.24 16.38
N THR A 401 0.20 -16.58 17.57
CA THR A 401 -1.09 -16.12 18.09
C THR A 401 -1.03 -14.65 18.50
N LEU A 402 -1.89 -13.83 17.91
CA LEU A 402 -2.05 -12.43 18.27
C LEU A 402 -2.95 -12.26 19.50
N LYS A 403 -2.63 -11.26 20.30
CA LYS A 403 -3.54 -10.74 21.31
C LYS A 403 -4.73 -10.09 20.63
N THR A 404 -5.93 -10.29 21.16
CA THR A 404 -7.13 -9.67 20.58
C THR A 404 -7.37 -8.27 21.15
N PRO A 405 -7.97 -7.33 20.38
CA PRO A 405 -8.42 -6.05 20.92
C PRO A 405 -9.33 -6.20 22.14
N LEU A 406 -10.22 -7.21 22.14
CA LEU A 406 -11.07 -7.54 23.28
C LEU A 406 -10.26 -7.81 24.56
N ASP A 407 -9.21 -8.63 24.48
CA ASP A 407 -8.39 -8.99 25.64
C ASP A 407 -7.55 -7.80 26.12
N ALA A 408 -7.03 -7.00 25.20
CA ALA A 408 -6.28 -5.80 25.51
C ALA A 408 -7.16 -4.74 26.20
N ILE A 409 -8.38 -4.53 25.71
CA ILE A 409 -9.34 -3.58 26.30
C ILE A 409 -9.77 -4.05 27.70
N LYS A 410 -10.05 -5.36 27.88
CA LYS A 410 -10.35 -5.92 29.22
C LYS A 410 -9.21 -5.68 30.19
N ALA A 411 -7.98 -5.95 29.77
CA ALA A 411 -6.81 -5.76 30.62
C ALA A 411 -6.60 -4.27 30.98
N ALA A 412 -6.77 -3.38 30.00
CA ALA A 412 -6.57 -1.94 30.18
C ALA A 412 -7.64 -1.28 31.07
N LEU A 413 -8.90 -1.72 31.01
CA LEU A 413 -10.00 -1.19 31.81
C LEU A 413 -10.01 -1.75 33.25
N GLY A 414 -9.40 -2.93 33.46
CA GLY A 414 -9.33 -3.58 34.77
C GLY A 414 -10.63 -4.28 35.20
N PRO A 415 -10.60 -4.93 36.39
CA PRO A 415 -11.68 -5.80 36.84
C PRO A 415 -12.97 -5.06 37.23
N ASP A 416 -12.90 -3.77 37.54
CA ASP A 416 -14.06 -2.98 37.98
C ASP A 416 -14.99 -2.57 36.80
N THR A 417 -14.56 -2.76 35.59
CA THR A 417 -15.34 -2.48 34.37
C THR A 417 -15.87 -3.78 33.76
N SER A 418 -17.19 -3.95 33.70
CA SER A 418 -17.80 -5.07 33.00
C SER A 418 -17.61 -4.95 31.48
N VAL A 419 -16.85 -5.85 30.87
CA VAL A 419 -16.64 -5.89 29.41
C VAL A 419 -17.38 -7.07 28.80
N THR A 420 -18.37 -6.81 27.96
CA THR A 420 -19.11 -7.81 27.21
C THR A 420 -18.65 -7.83 25.75
N TYR A 421 -18.74 -8.99 25.10
CA TYR A 421 -18.39 -9.14 23.69
C TYR A 421 -19.60 -9.63 22.89
N ALA A 422 -19.76 -9.10 21.68
CA ALA A 422 -20.67 -9.61 20.66
C ALA A 422 -19.99 -9.54 19.29
N ARG A 423 -20.05 -10.61 18.52
CA ARG A 423 -19.44 -10.65 17.20
C ARG A 423 -20.05 -9.66 16.21
N GLY A 424 -21.36 -9.47 16.26
CA GLY A 424 -22.10 -8.48 15.48
C GLY A 424 -22.30 -8.82 14.00
N THR A 425 -21.26 -9.26 13.31
CA THR A 425 -21.31 -9.68 11.89
C THR A 425 -20.45 -10.91 11.65
N GLN A 426 -20.53 -11.49 10.45
CA GLN A 426 -19.58 -12.52 10.01
C GLN A 426 -18.20 -11.94 9.63
N GLY A 427 -18.06 -10.61 9.66
CA GLY A 427 -16.85 -9.92 9.28
C GLY A 427 -16.62 -9.90 7.77
N ILE A 428 -15.34 -9.81 7.39
CA ILE A 428 -14.90 -9.69 5.98
C ILE A 428 -14.41 -11.03 5.39
N LEU A 429 -14.38 -12.08 6.18
CA LEU A 429 -13.93 -13.40 5.74
C LEU A 429 -14.97 -14.03 4.80
N PRO A 430 -14.55 -14.98 3.93
CA PRO A 430 -15.50 -15.76 3.15
C PRO A 430 -16.52 -16.46 4.06
N LEU A 431 -17.80 -16.36 3.69
CA LEU A 431 -18.87 -17.09 4.38
C LEU A 431 -18.65 -18.61 4.23
N PRO A 432 -19.24 -19.42 5.15
CA PRO A 432 -19.28 -20.86 4.98
C PRO A 432 -19.85 -21.25 3.62
N ALA A 433 -19.28 -22.26 3.00
CA ALA A 433 -19.74 -22.74 1.71
C ALA A 433 -21.24 -23.08 1.70
N MET A 434 -21.96 -22.67 0.67
CA MET A 434 -23.38 -23.03 0.51
C MET A 434 -23.51 -24.56 0.49
N PRO A 435 -24.27 -25.16 1.43
CA PRO A 435 -24.27 -26.61 1.60
C PRO A 435 -24.90 -27.34 0.42
N ALA A 436 -24.38 -28.51 0.08
CA ALA A 436 -24.86 -29.33 -1.03
C ALA A 436 -26.38 -29.56 -0.99
N ALA A 437 -26.96 -29.77 0.21
CA ALA A 437 -28.39 -29.98 0.40
C ALA A 437 -29.27 -28.76 0.03
N ALA A 438 -28.69 -27.57 -0.07
CA ALA A 438 -29.45 -26.38 -0.47
C ALA A 438 -29.67 -26.33 -1.98
N PHE A 439 -28.80 -26.95 -2.78
CA PHE A 439 -28.91 -26.93 -4.23
C PHE A 439 -29.91 -27.93 -4.79
N GLN A 440 -30.68 -27.52 -5.78
CA GLN A 440 -31.44 -28.39 -6.64
C GLN A 440 -30.85 -28.34 -8.04
N ASN A 441 -30.39 -29.52 -8.52
CA ASN A 441 -29.85 -29.68 -9.88
C ASN A 441 -28.63 -28.82 -10.21
N LEU A 442 -27.68 -28.65 -9.30
CA LEU A 442 -26.43 -27.93 -9.54
C LEU A 442 -25.69 -28.59 -10.72
N THR A 443 -25.54 -27.82 -11.79
CA THR A 443 -24.92 -28.27 -13.04
C THR A 443 -23.84 -27.27 -13.44
N ALA A 444 -22.62 -27.76 -13.65
CA ALA A 444 -21.47 -27.00 -14.16
C ALA A 444 -21.27 -27.25 -15.65
N SER A 445 -21.12 -26.20 -16.42
CA SER A 445 -20.75 -26.21 -17.83
C SER A 445 -19.39 -25.54 -18.01
N TYR A 446 -18.43 -26.21 -18.62
CA TYR A 446 -17.05 -25.74 -18.81
C TYR A 446 -16.79 -25.41 -20.28
N TYR A 447 -16.15 -24.27 -20.54
CA TYR A 447 -15.89 -23.73 -21.87
C TYR A 447 -14.40 -23.54 -22.12
N ALA A 448 -13.95 -23.85 -23.34
CA ALA A 448 -12.58 -23.59 -23.77
C ALA A 448 -12.35 -22.12 -24.20
N SER A 449 -13.18 -21.20 -23.76
CA SER A 449 -13.09 -19.75 -23.96
C SER A 449 -13.21 -19.04 -22.62
N PRO A 450 -12.61 -17.84 -22.43
CA PRO A 450 -12.71 -17.10 -21.20
C PRO A 450 -14.05 -16.35 -21.04
N ASP A 451 -14.90 -16.32 -22.04
CA ASP A 451 -16.12 -15.50 -22.14
C ASP A 451 -17.41 -16.33 -22.32
N TRP A 452 -17.37 -17.61 -21.94
CA TRP A 452 -18.48 -18.56 -22.02
C TRP A 452 -19.03 -18.78 -23.44
N THR A 453 -18.26 -18.42 -24.48
CA THR A 453 -18.66 -18.62 -25.89
C THR A 453 -18.39 -20.05 -26.34
N GLY A 454 -19.14 -20.49 -27.35
CA GLY A 454 -19.03 -21.83 -27.93
C GLY A 454 -19.85 -22.89 -27.18
N LYS A 455 -19.59 -24.18 -27.54
CA LYS A 455 -20.19 -25.32 -26.85
C LYS A 455 -19.35 -25.69 -25.64
N PRO A 456 -19.98 -26.07 -24.51
CA PRO A 456 -19.24 -26.55 -23.37
C PRO A 456 -18.45 -27.81 -23.70
N VAL A 457 -17.19 -27.89 -23.29
CA VAL A 457 -16.32 -29.06 -23.44
C VAL A 457 -16.67 -30.15 -22.43
N ALA A 458 -17.28 -29.77 -21.32
CA ALA A 458 -17.79 -30.70 -20.32
C ALA A 458 -19.04 -30.12 -19.64
N VAL A 459 -19.97 -30.99 -19.31
CA VAL A 459 -21.14 -30.67 -18.45
C VAL A 459 -21.24 -31.77 -17.41
N ARG A 460 -21.31 -31.38 -16.13
CA ARG A 460 -21.40 -32.36 -15.03
C ARG A 460 -22.30 -31.87 -13.90
N LYS A 461 -22.87 -32.83 -13.17
CA LYS A 461 -23.57 -32.55 -11.91
C LYS A 461 -22.54 -32.41 -10.81
N GLU A 462 -22.73 -31.44 -9.97
CA GLU A 462 -21.87 -31.16 -8.82
C GLU A 462 -22.67 -31.08 -7.54
N ALA A 463 -22.03 -31.38 -6.41
CA ALA A 463 -22.70 -31.30 -5.12
C ALA A 463 -22.71 -29.88 -4.57
N GLN A 464 -21.63 -29.12 -4.82
CA GLN A 464 -21.38 -27.83 -4.16
C GLN A 464 -20.33 -27.04 -4.98
N VAL A 465 -20.26 -25.74 -4.75
CA VAL A 465 -19.20 -24.89 -5.30
C VAL A 465 -18.26 -24.50 -4.15
N ASP A 466 -17.32 -25.38 -3.87
CA ASP A 466 -16.26 -25.18 -2.87
C ASP A 466 -15.01 -25.94 -3.33
N TYR A 467 -14.12 -25.25 -4.03
CA TYR A 467 -12.91 -25.82 -4.61
C TYR A 467 -11.69 -25.22 -3.92
N ALA A 468 -10.88 -26.07 -3.31
CA ALA A 468 -9.60 -25.74 -2.75
C ALA A 468 -8.51 -25.61 -3.85
N GLU A 469 -7.26 -25.78 -3.53
CA GLU A 469 -6.07 -25.57 -4.39
C GLU A 469 -6.13 -26.22 -5.78
N ALA A 470 -6.82 -27.35 -5.92
CA ALA A 470 -6.98 -28.02 -7.22
C ALA A 470 -7.86 -27.22 -8.21
N GLY A 471 -8.65 -26.30 -7.70
CA GLY A 471 -9.56 -25.43 -8.48
C GLY A 471 -10.72 -26.16 -9.15
N PRO A 472 -11.65 -25.41 -9.76
CA PRO A 472 -12.87 -25.97 -10.36
C PRO A 472 -12.62 -26.78 -11.63
N LYS A 473 -11.43 -26.68 -12.25
CA LYS A 473 -11.08 -27.51 -13.43
C LYS A 473 -10.64 -28.94 -13.10
N ALA A 474 -10.50 -29.31 -11.84
CA ALA A 474 -10.03 -30.63 -11.46
C ALA A 474 -10.90 -31.74 -12.08
N GLY A 475 -10.27 -32.65 -12.81
CA GLY A 475 -10.93 -33.72 -13.55
C GLY A 475 -11.65 -33.30 -14.85
N VAL A 476 -11.45 -32.04 -15.33
CA VAL A 476 -11.93 -31.62 -16.65
C VAL A 476 -10.74 -31.57 -17.61
N THR A 477 -10.80 -32.38 -18.67
CA THR A 477 -9.78 -32.41 -19.74
C THR A 477 -10.14 -31.45 -20.89
N GLY A 478 -9.13 -30.98 -21.63
CA GLY A 478 -9.33 -30.15 -22.81
C GLY A 478 -9.56 -28.66 -22.55
N LEU A 479 -9.38 -28.18 -21.34
CA LEU A 479 -9.42 -26.76 -21.03
C LEU A 479 -8.06 -26.10 -21.32
N PRO A 480 -8.02 -24.99 -22.08
CA PRO A 480 -6.82 -24.19 -22.29
C PRO A 480 -6.38 -23.46 -21.01
N ALA A 481 -5.31 -22.64 -21.11
CA ALA A 481 -4.85 -21.80 -20.02
C ALA A 481 -5.92 -20.78 -19.58
N LEU A 482 -6.64 -20.19 -20.52
CA LEU A 482 -7.80 -19.32 -20.28
C LEU A 482 -9.09 -20.07 -20.63
N TRP A 483 -9.97 -20.20 -19.67
CA TRP A 483 -11.22 -20.95 -19.76
C TRP A 483 -12.29 -20.32 -18.87
N SER A 484 -13.53 -20.74 -19.05
CA SER A 484 -14.63 -20.30 -18.19
C SER A 484 -15.53 -21.44 -17.77
N ALA A 485 -16.33 -21.21 -16.74
CA ALA A 485 -17.35 -22.13 -16.31
C ALA A 485 -18.61 -21.39 -15.84
N ARG A 486 -19.74 -22.10 -15.86
CA ARG A 486 -21.01 -21.57 -15.38
C ARG A 486 -21.77 -22.66 -14.63
N TRP A 487 -22.12 -22.35 -13.39
CA TRP A 487 -22.95 -23.21 -12.55
C TRP A 487 -24.38 -22.68 -12.52
N THR A 488 -25.32 -23.55 -12.83
CA THR A 488 -26.74 -23.23 -12.73
C THR A 488 -27.41 -24.16 -11.75
N ALA A 489 -28.26 -23.64 -10.91
CA ALA A 489 -29.01 -24.38 -9.92
C ALA A 489 -30.34 -23.65 -9.60
N SER A 490 -31.18 -24.30 -8.83
CA SER A 490 -32.22 -23.60 -8.07
C SER A 490 -32.12 -24.00 -6.62
N PHE A 491 -32.70 -23.19 -5.74
CA PHE A 491 -32.87 -23.52 -4.32
C PHE A 491 -34.19 -22.92 -3.80
N VAL A 492 -34.63 -23.40 -2.65
CA VAL A 492 -35.85 -22.89 -2.00
C VAL A 492 -35.43 -22.36 -0.63
N PRO A 493 -35.50 -21.04 -0.40
CA PRO A 493 -35.24 -20.44 0.88
C PRO A 493 -36.13 -21.03 1.98
N ALA A 494 -35.54 -21.45 3.10
CA ALA A 494 -36.29 -21.97 4.23
C ALA A 494 -36.97 -20.88 5.05
N LYS A 495 -36.42 -19.65 5.00
CA LYS A 495 -36.94 -18.48 5.72
C LYS A 495 -37.01 -17.27 4.78
N SER A 496 -37.97 -16.36 5.03
CA SER A 496 -38.03 -15.08 4.38
C SER A 496 -37.04 -14.11 5.07
N GLY A 497 -36.31 -13.32 4.28
CA GLY A 497 -35.36 -12.34 4.83
C GLY A 497 -34.18 -12.08 3.90
N VAL A 498 -33.20 -11.34 4.40
CA VAL A 498 -31.97 -11.00 3.68
C VAL A 498 -31.01 -12.18 3.74
N TYR A 499 -30.76 -12.80 2.59
CA TYR A 499 -29.69 -13.79 2.42
C TYR A 499 -28.39 -13.09 2.03
N ARG A 500 -27.27 -13.54 2.57
CA ARG A 500 -25.95 -13.05 2.26
C ARG A 500 -25.18 -14.10 1.48
N PHE A 501 -24.44 -13.65 0.49
CA PHE A 501 -23.55 -14.51 -0.30
C PHE A 501 -22.13 -13.94 -0.29
N SER A 502 -21.13 -14.81 -0.36
CA SER A 502 -19.75 -14.42 -0.62
C SER A 502 -19.18 -15.18 -1.80
N LEU A 503 -18.38 -14.48 -2.59
CA LEU A 503 -17.57 -15.04 -3.67
C LEU A 503 -16.10 -14.96 -3.26
N ASN A 504 -15.42 -16.09 -3.24
CA ASN A 504 -14.00 -16.15 -2.96
C ASN A 504 -13.29 -16.91 -4.09
N GLY A 505 -12.37 -16.28 -4.76
CA GLY A 505 -11.62 -16.87 -5.88
C GLY A 505 -10.86 -15.86 -6.70
N GLY A 506 -9.91 -16.34 -7.50
CA GLY A 506 -9.22 -15.53 -8.52
C GLY A 506 -9.95 -15.59 -9.85
N GLY A 507 -9.83 -14.54 -10.65
CA GLY A 507 -10.55 -14.40 -11.93
C GLY A 507 -11.82 -13.57 -11.82
N GLU A 508 -12.65 -13.58 -12.86
CA GLU A 508 -13.94 -12.92 -12.86
C GLU A 508 -15.03 -13.85 -12.33
N ILE A 509 -15.79 -13.40 -11.32
CA ILE A 509 -16.87 -14.20 -10.73
C ILE A 509 -18.14 -13.35 -10.64
N ALA A 510 -19.24 -13.84 -11.14
CA ALA A 510 -20.54 -13.16 -11.07
C ALA A 510 -21.62 -14.09 -10.54
N LEU A 511 -22.28 -13.70 -9.44
CA LEU A 511 -23.45 -14.39 -8.92
C LEU A 511 -24.70 -13.63 -9.28
N ASN A 512 -25.62 -14.30 -9.96
CA ASN A 512 -26.96 -13.79 -10.21
C ASN A 512 -28.00 -14.69 -9.50
N ILE A 513 -28.99 -14.05 -8.87
CA ILE A 513 -30.14 -14.70 -8.26
C ILE A 513 -31.37 -14.13 -8.95
N ASP A 514 -32.19 -15.00 -9.52
CA ASP A 514 -33.36 -14.62 -10.34
C ASP A 514 -33.02 -13.54 -11.40
N GLY A 515 -31.86 -13.72 -12.05
CA GLY A 515 -31.35 -12.84 -13.10
C GLY A 515 -30.79 -11.50 -12.63
N LYS A 516 -30.83 -11.19 -11.32
CA LYS A 516 -30.25 -9.98 -10.76
C LYS A 516 -28.86 -10.27 -10.19
N ARG A 517 -27.87 -9.41 -10.52
CA ARG A 517 -26.53 -9.51 -9.96
C ARG A 517 -26.53 -9.21 -8.47
N VAL A 518 -26.10 -10.19 -7.68
CA VAL A 518 -26.01 -10.12 -6.21
C VAL A 518 -24.60 -9.84 -5.75
N ALA A 519 -23.62 -10.50 -6.36
CA ALA A 519 -22.21 -10.28 -6.05
C ALA A 519 -21.36 -10.38 -7.33
N TYR A 520 -20.25 -9.65 -7.36
CA TYR A 520 -19.37 -9.61 -8.51
C TYR A 520 -17.91 -9.37 -8.09
N VAL A 521 -17.04 -10.28 -8.49
CA VAL A 521 -15.59 -10.13 -8.42
C VAL A 521 -15.12 -9.76 -9.82
N PRO A 522 -14.58 -8.55 -10.05
CA PRO A 522 -14.05 -8.19 -11.35
C PRO A 522 -12.85 -9.06 -11.69
N LYS A 523 -12.50 -9.15 -12.97
CA LYS A 523 -11.34 -9.92 -13.44
C LYS A 523 -10.07 -9.42 -12.76
N GLN A 524 -9.45 -10.27 -11.95
CA GLN A 524 -8.29 -9.91 -11.15
C GLN A 524 -7.41 -11.13 -10.87
N SER A 525 -6.14 -10.88 -10.54
CA SER A 525 -5.13 -11.93 -10.37
C SER A 525 -5.11 -12.54 -8.96
N PHE A 526 -5.64 -11.85 -7.95
CA PHE A 526 -5.59 -12.26 -6.54
C PHE A 526 -6.99 -12.44 -5.95
N ARG A 527 -7.09 -13.24 -4.89
CA ARG A 527 -8.34 -13.57 -4.23
C ARG A 527 -8.85 -12.44 -3.35
N LEU A 528 -10.11 -12.07 -3.55
CA LEU A 528 -10.87 -11.23 -2.61
C LEU A 528 -12.21 -11.89 -2.30
N ALA A 529 -12.59 -11.94 -1.01
CA ALA A 529 -13.95 -12.28 -0.64
C ALA A 529 -14.85 -11.07 -0.92
N THR A 530 -15.77 -11.19 -1.89
CA THR A 530 -16.78 -10.19 -2.20
C THR A 530 -18.13 -10.62 -1.67
N HIS A 531 -18.81 -9.74 -0.96
CA HIS A 531 -20.12 -10.01 -0.36
C HIS A 531 -21.24 -9.33 -1.13
N GLY A 532 -22.41 -9.97 -1.14
CA GLY A 532 -23.64 -9.41 -1.68
C GLY A 532 -24.87 -9.90 -0.92
N THR A 533 -25.97 -9.15 -1.00
CA THR A 533 -27.20 -9.46 -0.29
C THR A 533 -28.40 -9.47 -1.23
N VAL A 534 -29.39 -10.31 -0.90
CA VAL A 534 -30.65 -10.37 -1.62
C VAL A 534 -31.80 -10.71 -0.68
N GLN A 535 -32.92 -10.01 -0.82
CA GLN A 535 -34.14 -10.32 -0.09
C GLN A 535 -34.87 -11.50 -0.77
N LEU A 536 -35.12 -12.60 -0.03
CA LEU A 536 -35.78 -13.80 -0.51
C LEU A 536 -37.00 -14.13 0.35
N GLU A 537 -37.96 -14.88 -0.26
CA GLU A 537 -39.19 -15.32 0.38
C GLU A 537 -39.16 -16.85 0.66
N ALA A 538 -39.54 -17.26 1.88
CA ALA A 538 -39.62 -18.66 2.25
C ALA A 538 -40.52 -19.44 1.31
N GLY A 539 -40.08 -20.64 0.91
CA GLY A 539 -40.84 -21.53 0.06
C GLY A 539 -40.86 -21.16 -1.42
N LYS A 540 -40.38 -19.98 -1.81
CA LYS A 540 -40.32 -19.54 -3.20
C LYS A 540 -39.04 -20.04 -3.88
N ARG A 541 -39.19 -20.83 -4.94
CA ARG A 541 -38.02 -21.31 -5.69
C ARG A 541 -37.31 -20.15 -6.37
N VAL A 542 -36.00 -20.05 -6.20
CA VAL A 542 -35.13 -19.06 -6.85
C VAL A 542 -34.11 -19.73 -7.75
N SER A 543 -33.76 -19.09 -8.86
CA SER A 543 -32.70 -19.52 -9.75
C SER A 543 -31.36 -18.94 -9.30
N LEU A 544 -30.30 -19.76 -9.38
CA LEU A 544 -28.92 -19.38 -9.12
C LEU A 544 -28.10 -19.59 -10.38
N ASP A 545 -27.34 -18.59 -10.74
CA ASP A 545 -26.42 -18.60 -11.86
C ASP A 545 -25.08 -17.98 -11.44
N LEU A 546 -24.05 -18.83 -11.33
CA LEU A 546 -22.69 -18.44 -11.00
C LEU A 546 -21.83 -18.57 -12.25
N ALA A 547 -21.32 -17.47 -12.76
CA ALA A 547 -20.37 -17.41 -13.86
C ALA A 547 -18.95 -17.20 -13.35
N TYR A 548 -17.99 -17.92 -13.91
CA TYR A 548 -16.58 -17.86 -13.56
C TYR A 548 -15.71 -17.83 -14.83
N SER A 549 -14.81 -16.87 -14.91
CA SER A 549 -13.76 -16.82 -15.93
C SER A 549 -12.40 -16.78 -15.22
N ASN A 550 -11.55 -17.77 -15.50
CA ASN A 550 -10.24 -17.79 -14.88
C ASN A 550 -9.37 -16.64 -15.41
N ALA A 551 -8.51 -16.11 -14.55
CA ALA A 551 -7.43 -15.21 -14.94
C ALA A 551 -6.09 -15.92 -14.71
N PRO A 552 -5.01 -15.49 -15.37
CA PRO A 552 -3.66 -15.88 -15.00
C PRO A 552 -3.42 -15.39 -13.57
N THR A 553 -3.44 -16.31 -12.60
CA THR A 553 -3.29 -15.94 -11.19
C THR A 553 -1.95 -16.45 -10.67
N LEU A 554 -1.30 -15.63 -9.84
CA LEU A 554 -0.15 -16.01 -9.03
C LEU A 554 -0.57 -16.82 -7.79
N SER A 555 -1.86 -16.99 -7.55
CA SER A 555 -2.44 -17.71 -6.43
C SER A 555 -3.21 -18.96 -6.87
N ALA A 556 -3.43 -19.90 -5.92
CA ALA A 556 -4.20 -21.12 -6.15
C ALA A 556 -5.58 -20.85 -6.76
N ASN A 557 -6.02 -21.75 -7.65
CA ASN A 557 -7.30 -21.68 -8.36
C ASN A 557 -8.48 -22.05 -7.45
N GLU A 558 -8.62 -21.40 -6.29
CA GLU A 558 -9.78 -21.61 -5.43
C GLU A 558 -11.02 -20.94 -6.02
N LEU A 559 -12.17 -21.54 -5.77
CA LEU A 559 -13.47 -20.93 -5.98
C LEU A 559 -14.43 -21.42 -4.89
N ARG A 560 -15.03 -20.49 -4.15
CA ARG A 560 -16.06 -20.80 -3.17
C ARG A 560 -17.24 -19.87 -3.32
N LEU A 561 -18.43 -20.46 -3.35
CA LEU A 561 -19.71 -19.78 -3.14
C LEU A 561 -20.13 -19.97 -1.69
N GLY A 562 -19.94 -18.93 -0.89
CA GLY A 562 -20.38 -18.89 0.49
C GLY A 562 -21.79 -18.33 0.63
N TRP A 563 -22.51 -18.69 1.68
CA TRP A 563 -23.83 -18.12 1.98
C TRP A 563 -24.13 -18.09 3.47
N GLU A 564 -25.09 -17.24 3.83
CA GLU A 564 -25.69 -17.15 5.16
C GLU A 564 -27.19 -16.89 5.02
N ALA A 565 -27.98 -17.66 5.75
CA ALA A 565 -29.43 -17.51 5.82
C ALA A 565 -29.82 -16.37 6.80
N PRO A 566 -31.05 -15.79 6.72
CA PRO A 566 -31.46 -14.61 7.48
C PRO A 566 -31.74 -14.84 8.97
N ASP A 567 -31.27 -15.92 9.57
CA ASP A 567 -31.42 -16.27 10.98
C ASP A 567 -30.21 -15.95 11.85
N SER A 568 -29.29 -15.15 11.30
CA SER A 568 -28.19 -14.58 12.08
C SER A 568 -28.74 -13.62 13.14
N THR A 569 -28.54 -13.98 14.42
CA THR A 569 -28.87 -13.13 15.57
C THR A 569 -27.75 -12.16 15.92
N LEU A 570 -26.66 -12.12 15.13
CA LEU A 570 -25.43 -11.43 15.48
C LEU A 570 -25.64 -9.92 15.72
N ILE A 571 -26.40 -9.26 14.85
CA ILE A 571 -26.70 -7.82 15.05
C ILE A 571 -27.61 -7.64 16.28
N ASP A 572 -28.60 -8.50 16.49
CA ASP A 572 -29.49 -8.42 17.65
C ASP A 572 -28.74 -8.65 18.97
N GLU A 573 -27.78 -9.58 18.99
CA GLU A 573 -26.90 -9.82 20.14
C GLU A 573 -26.02 -8.61 20.41
N ALA A 574 -25.46 -7.97 19.38
CA ALA A 574 -24.68 -6.76 19.47
C ALA A 574 -25.52 -5.58 20.03
N VAL A 575 -26.74 -5.42 19.53
CA VAL A 575 -27.71 -4.43 20.03
C VAL A 575 -28.07 -4.67 21.49
N ALA A 576 -28.28 -5.94 21.87
CA ALA A 576 -28.58 -6.30 23.27
C ALA A 576 -27.39 -6.01 24.19
N ALA A 577 -26.16 -6.26 23.76
CA ALA A 577 -24.94 -5.93 24.47
C ALA A 577 -24.77 -4.39 24.61
N ALA A 578 -24.96 -3.67 23.51
CA ALA A 578 -24.84 -2.20 23.48
C ALA A 578 -25.85 -1.50 24.40
N LYS A 579 -27.12 -1.98 24.45
CA LYS A 579 -28.15 -1.44 25.37
C LYS A 579 -27.81 -1.56 26.83
N LYS A 580 -27.03 -2.58 27.21
CA LYS A 580 -26.63 -2.81 28.62
C LYS A 580 -25.35 -2.07 29.01
N ALA A 581 -24.58 -1.59 28.04
CA ALA A 581 -23.31 -0.97 28.27
C ALA A 581 -23.40 0.58 28.36
N LYS A 582 -22.48 1.20 29.11
CA LYS A 582 -22.33 2.67 29.13
C LYS A 582 -21.74 3.19 27.83
N VAL A 583 -20.83 2.43 27.22
CA VAL A 583 -20.20 2.72 25.94
C VAL A 583 -20.19 1.45 25.10
N ALA A 584 -20.43 1.57 23.80
CA ALA A 584 -20.22 0.51 22.83
C ALA A 584 -19.02 0.86 21.94
N VAL A 585 -18.07 -0.05 21.79
CA VAL A 585 -16.93 0.08 20.87
C VAL A 585 -17.10 -0.93 19.76
N VAL A 586 -17.31 -0.45 18.54
CA VAL A 586 -17.57 -1.28 17.34
C VAL A 586 -16.32 -1.30 16.47
N PHE A 587 -15.78 -2.49 16.24
CA PHE A 587 -14.65 -2.73 15.35
C PHE A 587 -15.15 -3.19 13.99
N VAL A 588 -14.67 -2.54 12.95
CA VAL A 588 -15.00 -2.87 11.56
C VAL A 588 -13.75 -2.80 10.68
N ALA A 589 -13.73 -3.61 9.64
CA ALA A 589 -12.58 -3.75 8.78
C ALA A 589 -12.98 -3.80 7.30
N ASP A 590 -12.04 -3.44 6.43
CA ASP A 590 -12.10 -3.79 5.02
C ASP A 590 -11.01 -4.81 4.68
N HIS A 591 -11.07 -5.31 3.45
CA HIS A 591 -10.07 -6.19 2.89
C HIS A 591 -9.77 -5.77 1.46
N VAL A 592 -8.52 -5.45 1.23
CA VAL A 592 -7.96 -5.19 -0.10
C VAL A 592 -6.60 -5.84 -0.22
N SER A 593 -6.10 -5.97 -1.43
CA SER A 593 -4.85 -6.65 -1.70
C SER A 593 -4.22 -6.13 -2.97
N GLU A 594 -2.95 -6.43 -3.14
CA GLU A 594 -2.30 -6.36 -4.43
C GLU A 594 -3.08 -7.16 -5.47
N GLY A 595 -3.20 -6.62 -6.68
CA GLY A 595 -3.91 -7.23 -7.81
C GLY A 595 -5.41 -6.97 -7.84
N ALA A 596 -5.98 -6.24 -6.86
CA ALA A 596 -7.40 -5.94 -6.84
C ALA A 596 -7.70 -4.58 -6.22
N ASP A 597 -8.36 -3.72 -6.99
CA ASP A 597 -8.90 -2.45 -6.51
C ASP A 597 -10.25 -2.66 -5.82
N ARG A 598 -10.63 -1.72 -4.94
CA ARG A 598 -11.96 -1.67 -4.32
C ARG A 598 -13.01 -1.31 -5.37
N THR A 599 -14.14 -1.99 -5.35
CA THR A 599 -15.29 -1.69 -6.24
C THR A 599 -16.01 -0.42 -5.81
N ASP A 600 -16.07 -0.19 -4.51
CA ASP A 600 -16.69 0.99 -3.89
C ASP A 600 -15.97 1.33 -2.56
N LEU A 601 -16.41 2.38 -1.90
CA LEU A 601 -15.87 2.85 -0.61
C LEU A 601 -16.74 2.48 0.60
N LYS A 602 -17.68 1.57 0.46
CA LYS A 602 -18.50 1.09 1.57
C LYS A 602 -17.72 0.09 2.43
N LEU A 603 -18.10 -0.02 3.67
CA LEU A 603 -17.63 -1.15 4.47
C LEU A 603 -18.20 -2.46 3.91
N PRO A 604 -17.40 -3.53 3.80
CA PRO A 604 -17.85 -4.81 3.29
C PRO A 604 -18.96 -5.44 4.15
N GLY A 605 -19.87 -6.14 3.51
CA GLY A 605 -20.92 -6.89 4.19
C GLY A 605 -21.98 -5.99 4.84
N ASP A 606 -22.34 -6.29 6.07
CA ASP A 606 -23.39 -5.59 6.85
C ASP A 606 -22.82 -4.73 7.98
N GLN A 607 -21.55 -4.37 7.91
CA GLN A 607 -20.88 -3.59 8.95
C GLN A 607 -21.50 -2.20 9.13
N ASP A 608 -21.92 -1.54 8.03
CA ASP A 608 -22.65 -0.26 8.13
C ASP A 608 -23.98 -0.43 8.88
N ALA A 609 -24.73 -1.50 8.60
CA ALA A 609 -25.98 -1.81 9.29
C ALA A 609 -25.76 -2.14 10.78
N LEU A 610 -24.67 -2.85 11.11
CA LEU A 610 -24.26 -3.10 12.50
C LEU A 610 -24.03 -1.79 13.24
N ILE A 611 -23.22 -0.89 12.68
CA ILE A 611 -22.93 0.40 13.30
C ILE A 611 -24.21 1.19 13.53
N GLU A 612 -25.11 1.27 12.52
CA GLU A 612 -26.38 1.98 12.64
C GLU A 612 -27.28 1.41 13.74
N ALA A 613 -27.42 0.08 13.80
CA ALA A 613 -28.22 -0.60 14.81
C ALA A 613 -27.67 -0.40 16.25
N VAL A 614 -26.34 -0.50 16.40
CA VAL A 614 -25.66 -0.29 17.68
C VAL A 614 -25.74 1.17 18.09
N ALA A 615 -25.53 2.14 17.19
CA ALA A 615 -25.64 3.57 17.49
C ALA A 615 -27.07 3.99 17.87
N ALA A 616 -28.08 3.40 17.23
CA ALA A 616 -29.49 3.61 17.62
C ALA A 616 -29.79 3.06 19.03
N ALA A 617 -29.09 1.99 19.45
CA ALA A 617 -29.27 1.37 20.76
C ALA A 617 -28.43 2.08 21.88
N ASN A 618 -27.28 2.62 21.53
CA ASN A 618 -26.38 3.31 22.45
C ASN A 618 -25.75 4.54 21.77
N PRO A 619 -26.15 5.77 22.14
CA PRO A 619 -25.59 6.98 21.54
C PRO A 619 -24.09 7.20 21.86
N ASN A 620 -23.53 6.52 22.86
CA ASN A 620 -22.11 6.56 23.19
C ASN A 620 -21.34 5.46 22.42
N THR A 621 -21.66 5.28 21.14
CA THR A 621 -20.94 4.35 20.27
C THR A 621 -19.67 4.99 19.75
N VAL A 622 -18.59 4.24 19.84
CA VAL A 622 -17.27 4.52 19.25
C VAL A 622 -17.01 3.50 18.16
N VAL A 623 -16.54 3.93 16.98
CA VAL A 623 -16.17 3.05 15.88
C VAL A 623 -14.66 3.06 15.68
N VAL A 624 -14.06 1.89 15.58
CA VAL A 624 -12.66 1.67 15.23
C VAL A 624 -12.61 1.07 13.82
N LEU A 625 -11.94 1.77 12.90
CA LEU A 625 -11.81 1.40 11.51
C LEU A 625 -10.44 0.78 11.24
N HIS A 626 -10.38 -0.51 10.97
CA HIS A 626 -9.21 -1.19 10.42
C HIS A 626 -9.37 -1.27 8.90
N THR A 627 -9.10 -0.16 8.20
CA THR A 627 -9.34 -0.02 6.76
C THR A 627 -8.09 0.45 6.01
N VAL A 628 -7.96 0.03 4.75
CA VAL A 628 -6.83 0.39 3.87
C VAL A 628 -6.76 1.90 3.59
N GLY A 629 -7.87 2.58 3.74
CA GLY A 629 -8.01 3.99 3.40
C GLY A 629 -9.42 4.50 3.72
N PRO A 630 -9.89 5.52 3.00
CA PRO A 630 -11.20 6.12 3.24
C PRO A 630 -12.34 5.12 3.05
N VAL A 631 -13.34 5.24 3.91
CA VAL A 631 -14.65 4.60 3.74
C VAL A 631 -15.76 5.63 3.85
N LEU A 632 -16.87 5.38 3.18
CA LEU A 632 -18.09 6.15 3.38
C LEU A 632 -18.66 5.87 4.77
N MET A 633 -19.18 6.88 5.44
CA MET A 633 -19.67 6.79 6.81
C MET A 633 -21.11 7.37 6.92
N PRO A 634 -22.13 6.69 6.39
CA PRO A 634 -23.53 7.19 6.46
C PRO A 634 -24.02 7.32 7.91
N TRP A 635 -23.36 6.67 8.82
CA TRP A 635 -23.61 6.65 10.27
C TRP A 635 -22.76 7.66 11.06
N ARG A 636 -21.86 8.45 10.41
CA ARG A 636 -20.89 9.36 11.08
C ARG A 636 -21.52 10.21 12.18
N ASP A 637 -22.65 10.81 11.89
CA ASP A 637 -23.29 11.76 12.83
C ASP A 637 -24.15 11.08 13.89
N LYS A 638 -24.31 9.74 13.80
CA LYS A 638 -25.04 8.91 14.78
C LYS A 638 -24.12 8.38 15.89
N VAL A 639 -22.79 8.40 15.71
CA VAL A 639 -21.80 7.85 16.65
C VAL A 639 -21.03 8.95 17.36
N ALA A 640 -20.57 8.69 18.60
CA ALA A 640 -19.88 9.66 19.43
C ALA A 640 -18.38 9.74 19.15
N GLY A 641 -17.73 8.65 18.74
CA GLY A 641 -16.30 8.59 18.47
C GLY A 641 -15.98 7.78 17.23
N ILE A 642 -14.92 8.17 16.53
CA ILE A 642 -14.40 7.44 15.36
C ILE A 642 -12.88 7.51 15.38
N LEU A 643 -12.22 6.34 15.32
CA LEU A 643 -10.78 6.20 15.13
C LEU A 643 -10.52 5.52 13.77
N ALA A 644 -9.67 6.11 12.95
CA ALA A 644 -9.10 5.44 11.78
C ALA A 644 -7.75 4.81 12.20
N ALA A 645 -7.76 3.51 12.35
CA ALA A 645 -6.62 2.73 12.86
C ALA A 645 -5.88 1.98 11.73
N TRP A 646 -6.28 2.14 10.48
CA TRP A 646 -5.64 1.57 9.30
C TRP A 646 -5.41 0.06 9.45
N TYR A 647 -4.19 -0.43 9.09
CA TYR A 647 -3.71 -1.77 9.39
C TYR A 647 -2.53 -1.68 10.36
N PRO A 648 -2.77 -1.90 11.66
CA PRO A 648 -1.83 -1.51 12.72
C PRO A 648 -0.74 -2.55 13.02
N GLY A 649 -0.64 -3.64 12.23
CA GLY A 649 0.35 -4.68 12.46
C GLY A 649 0.07 -5.54 13.69
N GLU A 650 1.07 -6.26 14.17
CA GLU A 650 0.89 -7.23 15.27
C GLU A 650 0.63 -6.59 16.66
N GLN A 651 0.89 -5.30 16.81
CA GLN A 651 0.62 -4.56 18.06
C GLN A 651 -0.75 -3.86 18.05
N ALA A 652 -1.64 -4.24 17.13
CA ALA A 652 -2.99 -3.68 16.99
C ALA A 652 -3.76 -3.61 18.31
N ALA A 653 -3.77 -4.70 19.07
CA ALA A 653 -4.56 -4.82 20.30
C ALA A 653 -4.12 -3.83 21.40
N ASP A 654 -2.82 -3.80 21.70
CA ASP A 654 -2.28 -2.98 22.79
C ASP A 654 -2.32 -1.49 22.43
N SER A 655 -1.97 -1.11 21.20
CA SER A 655 -2.04 0.28 20.74
C SER A 655 -3.46 0.83 20.75
N ILE A 656 -4.45 0.08 20.26
CA ILE A 656 -5.85 0.51 20.27
C ILE A 656 -6.39 0.62 21.71
N ALA A 657 -6.08 -0.36 22.57
CA ALA A 657 -6.49 -0.29 23.98
C ALA A 657 -5.86 0.92 24.70
N ALA A 658 -4.58 1.23 24.43
CA ALA A 658 -3.90 2.40 24.99
C ALA A 658 -4.57 3.72 24.54
N LEU A 659 -4.92 3.83 23.27
CA LEU A 659 -5.63 5.00 22.72
C LEU A 659 -7.04 5.11 23.30
N LEU A 660 -7.83 4.03 23.32
CA LEU A 660 -9.19 4.06 23.84
C LEU A 660 -9.24 4.44 25.33
N THR A 661 -8.24 4.04 26.12
CA THR A 661 -8.21 4.31 27.57
C THR A 661 -7.46 5.58 27.97
N GLY A 662 -6.83 6.26 27.00
CA GLY A 662 -6.07 7.48 27.23
C GLY A 662 -4.68 7.24 27.84
N LYS A 663 -4.19 6.02 27.86
CA LYS A 663 -2.78 5.71 28.15
C LYS A 663 -1.88 6.34 27.08
N ALA A 664 -2.32 6.29 25.82
CA ALA A 664 -1.78 7.06 24.71
C ALA A 664 -2.79 8.13 24.25
N ASN A 665 -2.28 9.29 23.81
CA ASN A 665 -3.12 10.37 23.28
C ASN A 665 -3.05 10.36 21.75
N PRO A 666 -4.18 10.25 21.03
CA PRO A 666 -4.19 10.29 19.57
C PRO A 666 -3.51 11.55 19.03
N SER A 667 -2.68 11.37 18.02
CA SER A 667 -1.94 12.48 17.40
C SER A 667 -1.76 12.31 15.88
N GLY A 668 -2.27 11.23 15.33
CA GLY A 668 -2.24 10.94 13.91
C GLY A 668 -3.01 11.97 13.09
N LYS A 669 -2.55 12.20 11.86
CA LYS A 669 -3.19 13.10 10.88
C LYS A 669 -3.46 12.34 9.58
N LEU A 670 -4.59 12.62 8.94
CA LEU A 670 -4.95 11.95 7.70
C LEU A 670 -3.91 12.22 6.58
N PRO A 671 -3.23 11.22 6.05
CA PRO A 671 -2.32 11.38 4.92
C PRO A 671 -3.04 11.39 3.56
N LEU A 672 -4.37 11.30 3.58
CA LEU A 672 -5.25 11.39 2.42
C LEU A 672 -6.63 11.89 2.83
N THR A 673 -7.35 12.44 1.84
CA THR A 673 -8.72 12.97 2.01
C THR A 673 -9.73 11.83 2.15
N PHE A 674 -10.65 11.94 3.10
CA PHE A 674 -11.84 11.09 3.17
C PHE A 674 -12.98 11.76 2.39
N PRO A 675 -13.41 11.22 1.24
CA PRO A 675 -14.47 11.80 0.44
C PRO A 675 -15.83 11.65 1.11
N ALA A 676 -16.75 12.56 0.82
CA ALA A 676 -18.14 12.47 1.28
C ALA A 676 -18.98 11.51 0.44
N ASP A 677 -18.56 11.29 -0.80
CA ASP A 677 -19.22 10.41 -1.78
C ASP A 677 -18.20 9.86 -2.80
N GLU A 678 -18.68 9.05 -3.74
CA GLU A 678 -17.87 8.40 -4.77
C GLU A 678 -17.95 9.04 -6.16
N VAL A 679 -18.61 10.20 -6.28
CA VAL A 679 -18.91 10.80 -7.59
C VAL A 679 -18.30 12.18 -7.81
N ASN A 680 -17.68 12.75 -6.77
CA ASN A 680 -17.12 14.10 -6.80
C ASN A 680 -15.58 14.14 -6.62
N GLY A 681 -14.92 12.99 -6.64
CA GLY A 681 -13.46 12.89 -6.52
C GLY A 681 -12.71 13.12 -7.85
N PRO A 682 -11.39 13.29 -7.80
CA PRO A 682 -10.59 13.56 -8.99
C PRO A 682 -10.59 12.42 -10.01
N ALA A 683 -10.74 11.18 -9.56
CA ALA A 683 -10.67 9.97 -10.38
C ALA A 683 -12.01 9.26 -10.59
N ASP A 684 -13.15 9.91 -10.29
CA ASP A 684 -14.47 9.25 -10.28
C ASP A 684 -15.12 9.07 -11.67
N GLN A 685 -14.49 9.56 -12.73
CA GLN A 685 -14.97 9.35 -14.10
C GLN A 685 -14.32 8.08 -14.71
N PRO A 686 -15.11 7.23 -15.43
CA PRO A 686 -14.59 6.00 -16.01
C PRO A 686 -13.35 6.17 -16.89
N ALA A 687 -13.24 7.27 -17.63
CA ALA A 687 -12.06 7.55 -18.46
C ALA A 687 -10.78 7.80 -17.62
N ARG A 688 -10.94 8.28 -16.37
CA ARG A 688 -9.85 8.52 -15.44
C ARG A 688 -9.52 7.27 -14.64
N TYR A 689 -10.53 6.62 -14.10
CA TYR A 689 -10.40 5.37 -13.33
C TYR A 689 -11.68 4.53 -13.47
N PRO A 690 -11.56 3.22 -13.77
CA PRO A 690 -10.32 2.47 -13.98
C PRO A 690 -9.66 2.69 -15.35
N GLY A 691 -10.29 3.45 -16.24
CA GLY A 691 -9.91 3.69 -17.62
C GLY A 691 -10.92 3.09 -18.60
N ILE A 692 -10.77 3.45 -19.87
CA ILE A 692 -11.56 2.87 -21.00
C ILE A 692 -10.61 2.01 -21.85
N GLY A 693 -10.96 0.75 -22.02
CA GLY A 693 -10.04 -0.23 -22.61
C GLY A 693 -8.77 -0.35 -21.76
N THR A 694 -7.62 -0.19 -22.36
CA THR A 694 -6.32 -0.18 -21.66
C THR A 694 -5.78 1.23 -21.40
N THR A 695 -6.61 2.28 -21.42
CA THR A 695 -6.17 3.66 -21.25
C THR A 695 -6.84 4.31 -20.04
N ALA A 696 -6.06 4.78 -19.09
CA ALA A 696 -6.49 5.61 -17.95
C ALA A 696 -5.95 7.04 -18.16
N ARG A 697 -6.86 8.02 -18.29
CA ARG A 697 -6.49 9.41 -18.51
C ARG A 697 -6.35 10.15 -17.19
N TYR A 698 -5.25 10.84 -17.00
CA TYR A 698 -4.99 11.64 -15.80
C TYR A 698 -5.35 13.11 -16.05
N ASP A 699 -6.58 13.33 -16.56
CA ASP A 699 -7.07 14.68 -16.97
C ASP A 699 -7.32 15.62 -15.78
N GLU A 700 -7.32 15.11 -14.55
CA GLU A 700 -7.30 15.94 -13.35
C GLU A 700 -5.99 16.71 -13.19
N GLY A 701 -4.94 16.30 -13.90
CA GLY A 701 -3.63 16.95 -13.91
C GLY A 701 -2.99 16.98 -12.52
N ILE A 702 -2.65 18.17 -12.03
CA ILE A 702 -2.04 18.37 -10.70
C ILE A 702 -3.07 18.35 -9.54
N LEU A 703 -4.36 18.23 -9.84
CA LEU A 703 -5.43 18.28 -8.85
C LEU A 703 -5.73 16.88 -8.29
N VAL A 704 -4.78 16.29 -7.57
CA VAL A 704 -4.94 14.99 -6.88
C VAL A 704 -5.28 15.21 -5.40
N GLY A 705 -6.13 14.37 -4.82
CA GLY A 705 -6.50 14.40 -3.42
C GLY A 705 -7.10 15.75 -2.99
N TYR A 706 -6.68 16.29 -1.82
CA TYR A 706 -7.22 17.54 -1.28
C TYR A 706 -7.10 18.73 -2.24
N ARG A 707 -6.14 18.72 -3.18
CA ARG A 707 -5.97 19.77 -4.19
C ARG A 707 -7.20 19.90 -5.08
N TRP A 708 -7.82 18.78 -5.43
CA TRP A 708 -9.07 18.73 -6.18
C TRP A 708 -10.23 19.30 -5.38
N TYR A 709 -10.43 18.81 -4.15
CA TYR A 709 -11.54 19.24 -3.30
C TYR A 709 -11.45 20.72 -2.98
N ASP A 710 -10.25 21.26 -2.79
CA ASP A 710 -10.02 22.68 -2.57
C ASP A 710 -10.26 23.50 -3.85
N ALA A 711 -9.76 23.08 -5.00
CA ALA A 711 -9.93 23.77 -6.27
C ALA A 711 -11.38 23.79 -6.77
N LYS A 712 -12.15 22.74 -6.46
CA LYS A 712 -13.57 22.62 -6.84
C LYS A 712 -14.54 23.14 -5.79
N GLY A 713 -14.06 23.55 -4.61
CA GLY A 713 -14.91 23.99 -3.52
C GLY A 713 -15.79 22.87 -2.93
N ILE A 714 -15.38 21.61 -3.09
CA ILE A 714 -16.11 20.45 -2.58
C ILE A 714 -15.71 20.18 -1.14
N ALA A 715 -16.70 19.97 -0.26
CA ALA A 715 -16.46 19.61 1.13
C ALA A 715 -16.20 18.10 1.23
N PRO A 716 -15.00 17.64 1.67
CA PRO A 716 -14.78 16.23 1.97
C PRO A 716 -15.45 15.85 3.29
N LEU A 717 -15.58 14.55 3.55
CA LEU A 717 -16.02 14.04 4.86
C LEU A 717 -15.03 14.43 5.96
N TYR A 718 -13.72 14.18 5.71
CA TYR A 718 -12.60 14.70 6.50
C TYR A 718 -11.48 15.15 5.56
N PRO A 719 -10.91 16.36 5.79
CA PRO A 719 -9.87 16.89 4.92
C PRO A 719 -8.50 16.23 5.19
N PHE A 720 -7.62 16.30 4.22
CA PHE A 720 -6.20 15.97 4.39
C PHE A 720 -5.60 16.68 5.59
N GLY A 721 -4.79 15.98 6.38
CA GLY A 721 -4.16 16.51 7.60
C GLY A 721 -5.06 16.53 8.84
N HIS A 722 -6.36 16.20 8.72
CA HIS A 722 -7.27 16.18 9.88
C HIS A 722 -6.88 15.09 10.90
N GLY A 723 -7.02 15.41 12.15
CA GLY A 723 -6.85 14.49 13.27
C GLY A 723 -6.97 15.24 14.59
N LEU A 724 -7.80 14.71 15.50
CA LEU A 724 -8.08 15.27 16.83
C LEU A 724 -7.12 14.68 17.88
N SER A 725 -7.12 15.29 19.05
CA SER A 725 -6.37 14.85 20.23
C SER A 725 -7.29 14.93 21.45
N TYR A 726 -6.90 14.29 22.55
CA TYR A 726 -7.55 14.48 23.87
C TYR A 726 -7.21 15.81 24.53
N THR A 727 -6.36 16.61 23.87
CA THR A 727 -6.05 18.00 24.26
C THR A 727 -6.36 18.95 23.10
N THR A 728 -6.17 20.24 23.30
CA THR A 728 -6.36 21.26 22.26
C THR A 728 -5.09 22.07 22.06
N PHE A 729 -4.88 22.55 20.83
CA PHE A 729 -3.72 23.34 20.48
C PHE A 729 -4.13 24.69 19.89
N GLY A 730 -3.35 25.72 20.18
CA GLY A 730 -3.49 27.05 19.59
C GLY A 730 -2.25 27.43 18.81
N TYR A 731 -2.43 28.26 17.80
CA TYR A 731 -1.37 28.72 16.91
C TYR A 731 -1.24 30.23 16.95
N ASP A 732 -0.01 30.74 17.06
CA ASP A 732 0.26 32.19 17.03
C ASP A 732 1.62 32.53 16.41
N LYS A 733 1.91 33.83 16.23
CA LYS A 733 3.23 34.40 15.84
C LYS A 733 3.80 33.89 14.51
N LEU A 734 2.98 33.90 13.46
CA LEU A 734 3.47 33.54 12.12
C LEU A 734 4.45 34.57 11.58
N THR A 735 5.67 34.14 11.23
CA THR A 735 6.66 35.00 10.55
C THR A 735 7.19 34.33 9.27
N VAL A 736 7.66 35.17 8.33
CA VAL A 736 8.37 34.72 7.15
C VAL A 736 9.64 35.54 7.08
N ALA A 737 10.79 34.90 7.06
CA ALA A 737 12.09 35.55 6.97
C ALA A 737 12.89 35.00 5.80
N LYS A 738 13.53 35.87 5.02
CA LYS A 738 14.43 35.50 3.93
C LYS A 738 15.80 35.12 4.51
N GLY A 739 16.31 33.95 4.13
CA GLY A 739 17.62 33.42 4.50
C GLY A 739 18.55 33.30 3.29
N LYS A 740 19.72 32.69 3.50
CA LYS A 740 20.70 32.45 2.41
C LYS A 740 20.26 31.41 1.39
N GLN A 741 19.44 30.44 1.79
CA GLN A 741 19.02 29.29 0.97
C GLN A 741 17.51 29.26 0.72
N GLY A 742 16.82 30.42 0.80
CA GLY A 742 15.39 30.52 0.64
C GLY A 742 14.73 31.28 1.78
N TRP A 743 13.59 30.83 2.24
CA TRP A 743 12.80 31.45 3.29
C TRP A 743 12.60 30.48 4.45
N THR A 744 12.45 31.02 5.66
CA THR A 744 12.04 30.26 6.84
C THR A 744 10.71 30.82 7.33
N VAL A 745 9.71 29.95 7.39
CA VAL A 745 8.43 30.25 8.04
C VAL A 745 8.49 29.73 9.46
N THR A 746 8.15 30.58 10.45
CA THR A 746 8.04 30.14 11.84
C THR A 746 6.65 30.39 12.36
N ALA A 747 6.17 29.50 13.22
CA ALA A 747 4.93 29.67 13.95
C ALA A 747 5.10 29.13 15.38
N LYS A 748 4.29 29.62 16.31
CA LYS A 748 4.27 29.13 17.69
C LYS A 748 3.04 28.24 17.89
N VAL A 749 3.26 27.03 18.40
CA VAL A 749 2.21 26.08 18.78
C VAL A 749 2.14 26.01 20.31
N ARG A 750 0.96 26.02 20.88
CA ARG A 750 0.72 25.94 22.32
C ARG A 750 -0.32 24.86 22.62
N ASN A 751 -0.06 24.02 23.62
CA ASN A 751 -1.08 23.16 24.20
C ASN A 751 -1.98 24.00 25.09
N THR A 752 -3.24 24.20 24.70
CA THR A 752 -4.26 25.00 25.41
C THR A 752 -5.18 24.14 26.28
N GLY A 753 -5.07 22.82 26.17
CA GLY A 753 -5.88 21.87 26.92
C GLY A 753 -5.25 21.45 28.27
N LYS A 754 -5.73 20.31 28.79
CA LYS A 754 -5.42 19.87 30.17
C LYS A 754 -4.51 18.64 30.25
N VAL A 755 -4.26 17.95 29.11
CA VAL A 755 -3.40 16.75 29.05
C VAL A 755 -2.23 17.00 28.11
N ALA A 756 -1.13 16.28 28.31
CA ALA A 756 -0.02 16.29 27.38
C ALA A 756 -0.44 15.69 26.04
N GLY A 757 0.13 16.19 24.96
CA GLY A 757 -0.17 15.66 23.64
C GLY A 757 0.78 16.18 22.59
N ASP A 758 0.77 15.48 21.46
CA ASP A 758 1.53 15.84 20.28
C ASP A 758 0.64 16.55 19.26
N GLU A 759 1.19 17.57 18.63
CA GLU A 759 0.56 18.26 17.50
C GLU A 759 1.48 18.19 16.28
N VAL A 760 0.86 18.04 15.11
CA VAL A 760 1.52 18.17 13.82
C VAL A 760 1.11 19.49 13.18
N ALA A 761 1.97 20.49 13.31
CA ALA A 761 1.78 21.76 12.62
C ALA A 761 2.11 21.58 11.13
N GLN A 762 1.22 22.04 10.25
CA GLN A 762 1.28 21.87 8.81
C GLN A 762 1.39 23.23 8.14
N LEU A 763 2.38 23.40 7.25
CA LEU A 763 2.57 24.60 6.43
C LEU A 763 2.04 24.37 5.03
N TYR A 764 1.12 25.21 4.60
CA TYR A 764 0.61 25.26 3.23
C TYR A 764 1.03 26.55 2.54
N VAL A 765 1.29 26.44 1.23
CA VAL A 765 1.65 27.57 0.37
C VAL A 765 0.61 27.70 -0.74
N SER A 766 0.09 28.92 -0.91
CA SER A 766 -0.68 29.34 -2.08
C SER A 766 0.22 30.17 -2.98
N MET A 767 0.23 29.86 -4.26
CA MET A 767 1.01 30.59 -5.27
C MET A 767 0.15 31.65 -5.97
N PRO A 768 0.76 32.63 -6.63
CA PRO A 768 0.03 33.59 -7.47
C PRO A 768 -0.79 32.87 -8.55
N ALA A 769 -1.96 33.41 -8.91
CA ALA A 769 -2.86 32.77 -9.88
C ALA A 769 -2.20 32.47 -11.25
N ALA A 770 -1.18 33.25 -11.63
CA ALA A 770 -0.41 33.03 -12.86
C ALA A 770 0.36 31.69 -12.88
N ALA A 771 0.59 31.07 -11.72
CA ALA A 771 1.19 29.73 -11.62
C ALA A 771 0.23 28.61 -12.07
N GLY A 772 -1.09 28.85 -12.05
CA GLY A 772 -2.09 27.83 -12.34
C GLY A 772 -2.08 26.65 -11.35
N GLU A 773 -1.63 26.93 -10.12
CA GLU A 773 -1.52 25.95 -9.04
C GLU A 773 -2.84 25.75 -8.27
N PRO A 774 -3.02 24.62 -7.54
CA PRO A 774 -4.15 24.47 -6.64
C PRO A 774 -4.15 25.55 -5.56
N PRO A 775 -5.29 25.82 -4.91
CA PRO A 775 -5.44 26.89 -3.93
C PRO A 775 -4.40 26.86 -2.82
N ARG A 776 -3.91 25.68 -2.47
CA ARG A 776 -2.83 25.47 -1.47
C ARG A 776 -2.15 24.12 -1.63
N GLN A 777 -0.91 24.04 -1.17
CA GLN A 777 -0.10 22.83 -1.20
C GLN A 777 0.69 22.69 0.09
N LEU A 778 0.75 21.49 0.67
CA LEU A 778 1.63 21.18 1.79
C LEU A 778 3.09 21.36 1.36
N LYS A 779 3.84 22.17 2.12
CA LYS A 779 5.28 22.45 1.88
C LYS A 779 6.11 22.34 3.16
N GLY A 780 5.47 21.99 4.28
CA GLY A 780 6.16 21.75 5.54
C GLY A 780 5.27 21.09 6.57
N PHE A 781 5.86 20.30 7.46
CA PHE A 781 5.22 19.80 8.65
C PHE A 781 6.23 19.64 9.78
N ALA A 782 5.76 19.80 11.04
CA ALA A 782 6.58 19.63 12.23
C ALA A 782 5.74 19.06 13.36
N ARG A 783 6.21 17.95 13.95
CA ARG A 783 5.62 17.33 15.12
C ARG A 783 6.22 17.92 16.39
N VAL A 784 5.41 18.28 17.38
CA VAL A 784 5.84 18.81 18.67
C VAL A 784 5.06 18.18 19.81
N SER A 785 5.78 17.73 20.85
CA SER A 785 5.20 17.18 22.08
C SER A 785 5.10 18.29 23.15
N LEU A 786 3.91 18.57 23.64
CA LEU A 786 3.65 19.70 24.52
C LEU A 786 2.88 19.29 25.80
N GLN A 787 3.44 19.62 26.95
CA GLN A 787 2.73 19.60 28.23
C GLN A 787 1.63 20.67 28.25
N PRO A 788 0.59 20.53 29.07
CA PRO A 788 -0.45 21.56 29.26
C PRO A 788 0.13 22.95 29.49
N GLY A 789 -0.35 23.94 28.75
CA GLY A 789 0.08 25.33 28.84
C GLY A 789 1.46 25.64 28.22
N LYS A 790 2.23 24.64 27.81
CA LYS A 790 3.55 24.83 27.16
C LYS A 790 3.40 25.14 25.68
N SER A 791 4.47 25.72 25.11
CA SER A 791 4.54 26.09 23.69
C SER A 791 5.88 25.74 23.12
N ALA A 792 5.92 25.49 21.81
CA ALA A 792 7.13 25.38 21.00
C ALA A 792 7.04 26.27 19.77
N THR A 793 8.18 26.71 19.26
CA THR A 793 8.28 27.31 17.92
C THR A 793 8.60 26.22 16.92
N VAL A 794 7.83 26.17 15.85
CA VAL A 794 8.06 25.29 14.71
C VAL A 794 8.65 26.10 13.57
N GLU A 795 9.54 25.49 12.81
CA GLU A 795 10.25 26.10 11.68
C GLU A 795 10.08 25.26 10.41
N PHE A 796 9.77 25.94 9.33
CA PHE A 796 9.59 25.32 8.03
C PHE A 796 10.50 26.02 7.01
N PRO A 797 11.55 25.35 6.52
CA PRO A 797 12.37 25.88 5.44
C PRO A 797 11.57 25.82 4.12
N LEU A 798 11.61 26.88 3.36
CA LEU A 798 11.10 26.98 2.00
C LEU A 798 12.24 27.38 1.07
N ASP A 799 12.67 26.45 0.25
CA ASP A 799 13.61 26.73 -0.85
C ASP A 799 12.90 27.28 -2.09
N THR A 800 13.66 27.62 -3.10
CA THR A 800 13.12 28.09 -4.38
C THR A 800 12.22 27.05 -5.03
N ARG A 801 12.55 25.76 -4.91
CA ARG A 801 11.76 24.68 -5.49
C ARG A 801 10.38 24.57 -4.85
N ALA A 802 10.26 24.78 -3.54
CA ALA A 802 8.99 24.76 -2.82
C ALA A 802 8.01 25.86 -3.30
N LEU A 803 8.53 26.94 -3.86
CA LEU A 803 7.80 28.10 -4.40
C LEU A 803 7.70 28.10 -5.93
N SER A 804 8.11 27.02 -6.61
CA SER A 804 8.13 26.92 -8.08
C SER A 804 7.05 25.96 -8.58
N TYR A 805 6.56 26.23 -9.78
CA TYR A 805 5.72 25.37 -10.60
C TYR A 805 6.49 24.92 -11.85
N TRP A 806 6.05 23.84 -12.48
CA TRP A 806 6.64 23.40 -13.75
C TRP A 806 6.06 24.18 -14.91
N ASP A 807 6.91 24.94 -15.61
CA ASP A 807 6.55 25.68 -16.82
C ASP A 807 6.80 24.79 -18.06
N GLU A 808 5.72 24.24 -18.63
CA GLU A 808 5.80 23.33 -19.77
C GLU A 808 6.37 23.98 -21.03
N THR A 809 6.27 25.32 -21.17
CA THR A 809 6.85 26.04 -22.28
C THR A 809 8.36 26.21 -22.13
N ALA A 810 8.79 26.53 -20.92
CA ALA A 810 10.21 26.70 -20.61
C ALA A 810 10.94 25.39 -20.34
N LYS A 811 10.18 24.29 -20.09
CA LYS A 811 10.70 23.01 -19.63
C LYS A 811 11.57 23.14 -18.38
N ASP A 812 11.13 23.98 -17.44
CA ASP A 812 11.90 24.30 -16.25
C ASP A 812 11.00 24.70 -15.07
N TRP A 813 11.57 24.65 -13.86
CA TRP A 813 10.92 25.11 -12.63
C TRP A 813 11.01 26.61 -12.50
N ARG A 814 9.86 27.29 -12.35
CA ARG A 814 9.78 28.74 -12.26
C ARG A 814 8.95 29.22 -11.08
N MET A 815 9.41 30.26 -10.42
CA MET A 815 8.58 31.01 -9.49
C MET A 815 7.69 32.00 -10.26
N ALA A 816 6.39 31.99 -9.96
CA ALA A 816 5.48 32.99 -10.49
C ALA A 816 5.74 34.36 -9.86
N LYS A 817 5.60 35.41 -10.64
CA LYS A 817 5.66 36.80 -10.12
C LYS A 817 4.39 37.11 -9.33
N GLY A 818 4.53 37.71 -8.16
CA GLY A 818 3.40 38.21 -7.38
C GLY A 818 3.43 37.73 -5.93
N THR A 819 2.28 37.89 -5.26
CA THR A 819 2.13 37.59 -3.83
C THR A 819 1.86 36.11 -3.62
N TYR A 820 2.67 35.48 -2.79
CA TYR A 820 2.47 34.16 -2.23
C TYR A 820 1.82 34.29 -0.85
N ARG A 821 1.10 33.25 -0.44
CA ARG A 821 0.53 33.18 0.89
C ARG A 821 0.99 31.91 1.60
N VAL A 822 1.56 32.04 2.78
CA VAL A 822 1.83 30.93 3.70
C VAL A 822 0.71 30.83 4.71
N GLN A 823 0.29 29.61 5.05
CA GLN A 823 -0.74 29.31 6.03
C GLN A 823 -0.27 28.17 6.93
N VAL A 824 -0.50 28.30 8.23
CA VAL A 824 -0.11 27.26 9.21
C VAL A 824 -1.30 26.90 10.07
N GLY A 825 -1.48 25.60 10.27
CA GLY A 825 -2.56 25.05 11.08
C GLY A 825 -2.47 23.54 11.27
N SER A 826 -3.58 22.94 11.66
CA SER A 826 -3.69 21.51 12.01
C SER A 826 -4.09 20.61 10.83
N SER A 827 -4.59 21.18 9.72
CA SER A 827 -5.00 20.42 8.51
C SER A 827 -5.08 21.35 7.29
N SER A 828 -5.34 20.81 6.10
CA SER A 828 -5.54 21.60 4.88
C SER A 828 -6.71 22.60 4.97
N ARG A 829 -7.63 22.43 5.90
CA ARG A 829 -8.83 23.29 6.07
C ARG A 829 -8.94 23.96 7.44
N ASP A 830 -8.08 23.64 8.38
CA ASP A 830 -7.95 24.35 9.66
C ASP A 830 -6.59 25.08 9.69
N LEU A 831 -6.60 26.32 9.20
CA LEU A 831 -5.42 27.16 8.96
C LEU A 831 -5.60 28.52 9.63
N PRO A 832 -5.54 28.58 10.97
CA PRO A 832 -5.80 29.83 11.71
C PRO A 832 -4.77 30.94 11.44
N LEU A 833 -3.57 30.60 10.96
CA LEU A 833 -2.54 31.57 10.65
C LEU A 833 -2.35 31.72 9.15
N GLY A 834 -2.25 32.95 8.67
CA GLY A 834 -1.94 33.23 7.27
C GLY A 834 -1.14 34.52 7.12
N LYS A 835 -0.15 34.53 6.20
CA LYS A 835 0.67 35.69 5.90
C LYS A 835 1.05 35.71 4.43
N ASP A 836 0.85 36.88 3.83
CA ASP A 836 1.27 37.15 2.47
C ASP A 836 2.72 37.60 2.42
N PHE A 837 3.45 37.21 1.39
CA PHE A 837 4.82 37.65 1.13
C PHE A 837 5.13 37.61 -0.36
N ASP A 838 6.10 38.41 -0.78
CA ASP A 838 6.63 38.42 -2.13
C ASP A 838 8.08 37.87 -2.11
N PRO A 839 8.34 36.71 -2.69
CA PRO A 839 9.67 36.11 -2.71
C PRO A 839 10.71 36.93 -3.46
N ALA A 840 10.28 37.84 -4.33
CA ALA A 840 11.20 38.71 -5.08
C ALA A 840 11.74 39.89 -4.26
N ARG A 841 11.13 40.17 -3.10
CA ARG A 841 11.51 41.26 -2.20
C ARG A 841 12.27 40.81 -0.91
#